data_ab197e983320076f38a251ade7880296
#
_entry.id   ab197e983320076f38a251ade7880296
#
_cell.length_a   1.000
_cell.length_b   1.000
_cell.length_c   1.000
_cell.angle_alpha   90.00
_cell.angle_beta   90.00
_cell.angle_gamma   90.00
#
_symmetry.space_group_name_H-M   'P 1'
#
loop_
_entity.id
_entity.type
_entity.pdbx_description
1 polymer ?
#
loop_
_entity_poly.entity_id
_entity_poly.type
_entity_poly.pdbx_seq_one_letter_code
_entity_poly.pdbx_strand_id
1 'polypeptide(L)'
;MMKQRISIFLLFTILLSANGYAQKAIMRLTQQTLMHEVRETPSPLDGQHITVNPPRFMWPDKFPHLGAVLDGVEEEDYKPEVTYRIRIARDPEFKSEVITAERKWAFFNPFKLFEKGKWYWQYAYVDKDGKEEWSPVSHFYIDEHIRTFNPPSQQEVLAKLPKTHPRILLDAKDWDNIIERNKNNPEAQAYIRKADKCLNHPLKHLEEEIDTTQVVKLTNIVQYRSALIRESRKIVDREEANIEAMVRAYLLTKNEVYYKEGIKRLSEILSWKNSKYFAGDFNRSTILSMSTSAYDAWYNLLTPDEKKLLLRTIRENGKKFYHEYVNHLENRIADNHVWQMTFRILNMAAFATYGELPMASTWVDYCYNEWVSRLPGLNTDGGWHNGDSYFQVNLRTLIEVPAFYSRISGFDFFADPWYNNNAFYVIYQQPPFSKSAGQGNSHESKLKPNGTRVGYADALARECNNPWAAAYVRTILQKEPDIMEKTFLGKSGDLTWYRCITKKALPKEGPTLAELPMAKVFNETGIGTMNTSLGDTDKNAMLSFRSSSYGSTSHALANQNAFNTFYGGKAIFYSSGHRTGFTDDHCMYSYRNTRAHNSILVNGMTQKIGTEGYGWIPRWYEAVSYTHLTLPTTERV
;
A
#
# COMPACT_ATOMS: atom_id res chain seq x y z
N MET A 1 -23.05 44.13 29.71
CA MET A 1 -21.60 43.95 29.86
C MET A 1 -21.17 42.98 30.99
N MET A 2 -21.86 42.92 32.13
CA MET A 2 -21.46 42.00 33.23
C MET A 2 -21.74 40.50 32.96
N LYS A 3 -22.79 40.14 32.26
CA LYS A 3 -23.11 38.74 31.91
C LYS A 3 -22.13 38.12 30.91
N GLN A 4 -21.57 38.89 29.98
CA GLN A 4 -20.58 38.39 29.03
C GLN A 4 -19.20 38.12 29.67
N ARG A 5 -18.83 38.87 30.70
CA ARG A 5 -17.56 38.65 31.42
C ARG A 5 -17.59 37.38 32.29
N ILE A 6 -18.75 37.02 32.83
CA ILE A 6 -18.92 35.80 33.63
C ILE A 6 -18.85 34.55 32.75
N SER A 7 -19.40 34.57 31.52
CA SER A 7 -19.30 33.44 30.57
C SER A 7 -17.86 33.22 30.11
N ILE A 8 -17.08 34.27 29.89
CA ILE A 8 -15.66 34.14 29.48
C ILE A 8 -14.81 33.60 30.64
N PHE A 9 -15.10 34.02 31.87
CA PHE A 9 -14.37 33.54 33.05
C PHE A 9 -14.71 32.07 33.39
N LEU A 10 -15.96 31.63 33.18
CA LEU A 10 -16.35 30.22 33.33
C LEU A 10 -15.72 29.35 32.25
N LEU A 11 -15.62 29.85 31.02
CA LEU A 11 -14.93 29.13 29.93
C LEU A 11 -13.43 28.97 30.23
N PHE A 12 -12.79 30.00 30.80
CA PHE A 12 -11.37 29.94 31.17
C PHE A 12 -11.12 29.01 32.37
N THR A 13 -12.04 28.97 33.33
CA THR A 13 -11.91 28.10 34.52
C THR A 13 -12.17 26.63 34.15
N ILE A 14 -13.06 26.34 33.19
CA ILE A 14 -13.26 25.00 32.66
C ILE A 14 -12.05 24.54 31.85
N LEU A 15 -11.40 25.43 31.09
CA LEU A 15 -10.14 25.15 30.37
C LEU A 15 -8.96 24.88 31.32
N LEU A 16 -8.93 25.50 32.51
CA LEU A 16 -7.87 25.28 33.51
C LEU A 16 -8.10 24.00 34.35
N SER A 17 -9.33 23.60 34.57
CA SER A 17 -9.62 22.37 35.33
C SER A 17 -9.47 21.08 34.51
N ALA A 18 -9.52 21.16 33.16
CA ALA A 18 -9.25 20.03 32.26
C ALA A 18 -7.76 19.66 32.22
N ASN A 19 -6.88 20.52 32.70
CA ASN A 19 -5.43 20.24 32.74
C ASN A 19 -4.97 19.27 33.84
N GLY A 20 -5.87 18.80 34.70
CA GLY A 20 -5.53 17.98 35.88
C GLY A 20 -5.36 16.47 35.61
N TYR A 21 -5.79 15.98 34.47
CA TYR A 21 -5.76 14.53 34.13
C TYR A 21 -5.06 14.19 32.82
N ALA A 22 -4.28 15.11 32.27
CA ALA A 22 -3.41 14.74 31.16
C ALA A 22 -2.38 13.75 31.70
N GLN A 23 -2.58 12.46 31.46
CA GLN A 23 -1.49 11.50 31.54
C GLN A 23 -0.30 12.13 30.82
N LYS A 24 0.86 12.23 31.49
CA LYS A 24 2.09 12.70 30.85
C LYS A 24 2.31 11.83 29.61
N ALA A 25 1.85 12.31 28.47
CA ALA A 25 2.23 11.72 27.20
C ALA A 25 3.74 11.74 27.16
N ILE A 26 4.37 10.59 27.16
CA ILE A 26 5.81 10.49 27.02
C ILE A 26 6.10 11.06 25.64
N MET A 27 6.62 12.28 25.61
CA MET A 27 7.00 12.96 24.39
C MET A 27 8.23 12.25 23.85
N ARG A 28 8.01 11.28 22.96
CA ARG A 28 9.08 10.75 22.14
C ARG A 28 9.27 11.73 21.00
N LEU A 29 10.32 12.51 21.06
CA LEU A 29 10.76 13.28 19.91
C LEU A 29 11.16 12.29 18.83
N THR A 30 10.36 12.23 17.77
CA THR A 30 10.62 11.37 16.62
C THR A 30 11.67 11.97 15.66
N GLN A 31 12.49 12.92 16.12
CA GLN A 31 13.58 13.49 15.32
C GLN A 31 14.44 12.40 14.66
N GLN A 32 14.52 11.26 15.31
CA GLN A 32 15.30 10.12 14.82
C GLN A 32 14.59 9.34 13.70
N THR A 33 13.29 9.52 13.53
CA THR A 33 12.53 8.93 12.41
C THR A 33 12.53 9.81 11.17
N LEU A 34 13.25 10.93 11.23
CA LEU A 34 13.30 11.86 10.12
C LEU A 34 14.14 11.27 9.01
N MET A 35 13.53 11.13 7.87
CA MET A 35 14.22 10.75 6.66
C MET A 35 15.16 11.88 6.26
N HIS A 36 16.45 11.59 6.17
CA HIS A 36 17.42 12.55 5.72
C HIS A 36 17.54 12.48 4.19
N GLU A 37 17.19 13.56 3.52
CA GLU A 37 17.15 13.64 2.06
C GLU A 37 16.17 12.61 1.45
N VAL A 38 16.67 11.54 0.85
CA VAL A 38 15.89 10.46 0.25
C VAL A 38 16.15 9.13 0.96
N ARG A 39 16.83 9.17 2.09
CA ARG A 39 17.28 7.97 2.80
C ARG A 39 16.36 7.69 3.99
N GLU A 40 16.03 6.43 4.16
CA GLU A 40 15.38 5.96 5.37
C GLU A 40 16.33 6.00 6.57
N THR A 41 15.77 6.23 7.74
CA THR A 41 16.49 6.06 8.98
C THR A 41 16.63 4.58 9.31
N PRO A 42 17.73 4.16 9.97
CA PRO A 42 17.82 2.80 10.47
C PRO A 42 16.67 2.45 11.43
N SER A 43 16.17 1.24 11.36
CA SER A 43 15.18 0.70 12.28
C SER A 43 15.64 -0.66 12.80
N PRO A 44 15.53 -0.95 14.10
CA PRO A 44 15.10 -0.07 15.20
C PRO A 44 16.01 1.12 15.41
N LEU A 45 15.44 2.25 15.84
CA LEU A 45 16.21 3.44 16.20
C LEU A 45 17.04 3.21 17.46
N ASP A 46 18.14 3.94 17.59
CA ASP A 46 18.95 3.89 18.82
C ASP A 46 18.12 4.31 20.05
N GLY A 47 18.12 3.44 21.06
CA GLY A 47 17.33 3.62 22.28
C GLY A 47 15.82 3.33 22.13
N GLN A 48 15.36 2.85 20.99
CA GLN A 48 13.94 2.60 20.76
C GLN A 48 13.39 1.45 21.63
N HIS A 49 12.22 1.68 22.24
CA HIS A 49 11.34 0.63 22.73
C HIS A 49 10.46 0.18 21.56
N ILE A 50 10.66 -1.03 21.07
CA ILE A 50 9.91 -1.53 19.92
C ILE A 50 8.47 -1.87 20.29
N THR A 51 7.59 -1.83 19.30
CA THR A 51 6.15 -2.10 19.49
C THR A 51 5.74 -3.49 19.04
N VAL A 52 6.59 -4.16 18.26
CA VAL A 52 6.33 -5.51 17.71
C VAL A 52 7.60 -6.34 17.82
N ASN A 53 7.48 -7.59 18.27
CA ASN A 53 8.56 -8.55 18.38
C ASN A 53 8.37 -9.69 17.35
N PRO A 54 9.34 -10.02 16.51
CA PRO A 54 10.67 -9.42 16.38
C PRO A 54 10.63 -8.03 15.76
N PRO A 55 11.65 -7.19 16.03
CA PRO A 55 11.80 -5.91 15.34
C PRO A 55 12.09 -6.13 13.85
N ARG A 56 11.62 -5.20 13.04
CA ARG A 56 11.93 -5.15 11.62
C ARG A 56 13.20 -4.34 11.43
N PHE A 57 14.26 -4.99 10.96
CA PHE A 57 15.53 -4.32 10.71
C PHE A 57 15.56 -3.78 9.30
N MET A 58 15.87 -2.50 9.17
CA MET A 58 16.11 -1.84 7.90
C MET A 58 17.14 -0.73 8.07
N TRP A 59 17.82 -0.37 7.00
CA TRP A 59 18.84 0.68 7.00
C TRP A 59 18.89 1.34 5.63
N PRO A 60 19.52 2.53 5.51
CA PRO A 60 19.68 3.20 4.24
C PRO A 60 20.49 2.38 3.24
N ASP A 61 20.05 2.36 2.00
CA ASP A 61 20.89 1.85 0.91
C ASP A 61 22.13 2.75 0.73
N LYS A 62 23.29 2.18 0.44
CA LYS A 62 24.51 2.95 0.22
C LYS A 62 24.45 3.80 -1.05
N PHE A 63 23.80 3.27 -2.08
CA PHE A 63 23.65 3.92 -3.38
C PHE A 63 22.19 4.03 -3.78
N PRO A 64 21.41 4.89 -3.09
CA PRO A 64 20.01 5.06 -3.43
C PRO A 64 19.89 5.66 -4.82
N HIS A 65 19.21 4.96 -5.72
CA HIS A 65 18.90 5.50 -7.02
C HIS A 65 17.69 6.44 -6.95
N LEU A 66 17.83 7.64 -7.45
CA LEU A 66 16.79 8.66 -7.49
C LEU A 66 15.90 8.56 -8.75
N GLY A 67 15.57 7.34 -9.17
CA GLY A 67 14.50 7.09 -10.14
C GLY A 67 14.80 7.47 -11.57
N ALA A 68 16.03 7.51 -12.00
CA ALA A 68 16.35 7.47 -13.40
C ALA A 68 16.21 6.01 -13.86
N VAL A 69 15.27 5.76 -14.74
CA VAL A 69 15.23 4.52 -15.52
C VAL A 69 16.60 4.34 -16.14
N LEU A 70 17.28 3.27 -15.84
CA LEU A 70 18.49 2.87 -16.54
C LEU A 70 18.07 2.35 -17.93
N ASP A 71 17.66 3.27 -18.81
CA ASP A 71 17.44 2.97 -20.20
C ASP A 71 18.79 2.58 -20.81
N GLY A 72 18.98 1.31 -21.09
CA GLY A 72 20.13 0.79 -21.82
C GLY A 72 21.12 -0.07 -21.04
N VAL A 73 20.89 -0.42 -19.78
CA VAL A 73 21.65 -1.46 -19.12
C VAL A 73 21.12 -2.82 -19.56
N GLU A 74 21.92 -3.57 -20.26
CA GLU A 74 21.64 -4.95 -20.60
C GLU A 74 21.60 -5.77 -19.30
N GLU A 75 20.43 -6.24 -18.94
CA GLU A 75 20.02 -6.67 -17.61
C GLU A 75 20.60 -8.02 -17.15
N GLU A 76 21.44 -8.67 -17.94
CA GLU A 76 21.92 -10.02 -17.59
C GLU A 76 22.96 -10.04 -16.47
N ASP A 77 23.60 -8.91 -16.19
CA ASP A 77 24.73 -8.82 -15.28
C ASP A 77 24.55 -7.86 -14.10
N TYR A 78 23.31 -7.49 -13.74
CA TYR A 78 23.12 -6.66 -12.56
C TYR A 78 23.59 -7.41 -11.30
N LYS A 79 24.79 -7.06 -10.86
CA LYS A 79 25.31 -7.43 -9.55
C LYS A 79 25.26 -6.19 -8.67
N PRO A 80 24.65 -6.26 -7.49
CA PRO A 80 24.70 -5.14 -6.57
C PRO A 80 26.16 -4.79 -6.29
N GLU A 81 26.51 -3.51 -6.38
CA GLU A 81 27.86 -3.03 -6.07
C GLU A 81 28.21 -3.24 -4.60
N VAL A 82 27.18 -3.36 -3.77
CA VAL A 82 27.27 -3.51 -2.31
C VAL A 82 26.29 -4.58 -1.86
N THR A 83 26.75 -5.44 -0.98
CA THR A 83 25.89 -6.30 -0.15
C THR A 83 25.90 -5.79 1.29
N TYR A 84 25.11 -6.39 2.12
CA TYR A 84 24.94 -5.93 3.50
C TYR A 84 25.22 -7.06 4.47
N ARG A 85 25.74 -6.69 5.64
CA ARG A 85 25.85 -7.59 6.77
C ARG A 85 25.17 -6.95 7.98
N ILE A 86 24.44 -7.74 8.75
CA ILE A 86 23.85 -7.32 10.02
C ILE A 86 24.38 -8.22 11.13
N ARG A 87 24.56 -7.64 12.33
CA ARG A 87 24.79 -8.40 13.56
C ARG A 87 23.98 -7.84 14.70
N ILE A 88 23.48 -8.74 15.54
CA ILE A 88 22.59 -8.44 16.65
C ILE A 88 23.02 -9.28 17.85
N ALA A 89 23.18 -8.69 19.03
CA ALA A 89 23.60 -9.39 20.25
C ALA A 89 23.07 -8.72 21.52
N ARG A 90 23.30 -9.39 22.65
CA ARG A 90 23.01 -8.87 24.00
C ARG A 90 24.08 -7.90 24.51
N ASP A 91 25.25 -7.91 23.92
CA ASP A 91 26.37 -7.06 24.32
C ASP A 91 26.84 -6.16 23.16
N PRO A 92 27.35 -4.94 23.45
CA PRO A 92 27.72 -3.97 22.42
C PRO A 92 29.00 -4.35 21.66
N GLU A 93 29.79 -5.30 22.16
CA GLU A 93 31.02 -5.79 21.51
C GLU A 93 30.75 -7.00 20.62
N PHE A 94 29.49 -7.52 20.59
CA PHE A 94 29.08 -8.68 19.80
C PHE A 94 29.93 -9.92 20.07
N LYS A 95 30.21 -10.22 21.35
CA LYS A 95 31.01 -11.37 21.79
C LYS A 95 30.23 -12.61 22.13
N SER A 96 28.94 -12.46 22.49
CA SER A 96 28.06 -13.54 22.92
C SER A 96 26.83 -13.68 22.02
N GLU A 97 26.48 -14.92 21.67
CA GLU A 97 25.25 -15.29 20.92
C GLU A 97 24.86 -14.30 19.80
N VAL A 98 25.79 -14.07 18.87
CA VAL A 98 25.59 -13.09 17.81
C VAL A 98 24.71 -13.68 16.71
N ILE A 99 23.60 -13.05 16.44
CA ILE A 99 22.81 -13.29 15.22
C ILE A 99 23.47 -12.50 14.10
N THR A 100 23.90 -13.18 13.05
CA THR A 100 24.47 -12.55 11.84
C THR A 100 23.74 -12.98 10.61
N ALA A 101 23.62 -12.06 9.63
CA ALA A 101 23.10 -12.40 8.31
C ALA A 101 23.78 -11.54 7.23
N GLU A 102 23.99 -12.15 6.07
CA GLU A 102 24.39 -11.45 4.85
C GLU A 102 23.14 -11.23 4.00
N ARG A 103 22.97 -10.03 3.47
CA ARG A 103 21.81 -9.64 2.70
C ARG A 103 22.21 -8.96 1.38
N LYS A 104 21.37 -9.15 0.38
CA LYS A 104 21.47 -8.40 -0.89
C LYS A 104 20.74 -7.07 -0.82
N TRP A 105 19.91 -6.88 0.20
CA TRP A 105 18.99 -5.75 0.36
C TRP A 105 19.14 -5.12 1.74
N ALA A 106 18.76 -3.86 1.86
CA ALA A 106 18.92 -3.04 3.06
C ALA A 106 17.87 -3.33 4.15
N PHE A 107 17.47 -4.59 4.29
CA PHE A 107 16.50 -5.02 5.31
C PHE A 107 16.70 -6.48 5.73
N PHE A 108 16.22 -6.79 6.93
CA PHE A 108 16.34 -8.13 7.52
C PHE A 108 15.21 -8.40 8.51
N ASN A 109 14.67 -9.62 8.48
CA ASN A 109 13.83 -10.15 9.55
C ASN A 109 14.48 -11.43 10.10
N PRO A 110 14.66 -11.54 11.43
CA PRO A 110 15.32 -12.69 12.04
C PRO A 110 14.44 -13.95 12.10
N PHE A 111 13.12 -13.85 11.84
CA PHE A 111 12.14 -14.93 11.98
C PHE A 111 12.24 -15.67 13.33
N LYS A 112 12.62 -14.95 14.36
CA LYS A 112 12.84 -15.45 15.71
C LYS A 112 12.45 -14.37 16.71
N LEU A 113 11.66 -14.74 17.72
CA LEU A 113 11.34 -13.85 18.83
C LEU A 113 12.59 -13.55 19.64
N PHE A 114 12.70 -12.31 20.04
CA PHE A 114 13.75 -11.84 20.95
C PHE A 114 13.22 -11.89 22.40
N GLU A 115 14.10 -12.23 23.33
CA GLU A 115 13.80 -12.14 24.74
C GLU A 115 13.74 -10.70 25.22
N LYS A 116 12.99 -10.46 26.30
CA LYS A 116 12.90 -9.17 26.99
C LYS A 116 14.29 -8.61 27.33
N GLY A 117 14.38 -7.28 27.25
CA GLY A 117 15.56 -6.51 27.67
C GLY A 117 16.23 -5.78 26.54
N LYS A 118 17.45 -5.37 26.78
CA LYS A 118 18.25 -4.56 25.86
C LYS A 118 18.99 -5.44 24.86
N TRP A 119 18.96 -5.02 23.60
CA TRP A 119 19.67 -5.63 22.48
C TRP A 119 20.47 -4.59 21.73
N TYR A 120 21.59 -4.99 21.12
CA TYR A 120 22.45 -4.16 20.31
C TYR A 120 22.48 -4.68 18.90
N TRP A 121 22.61 -3.78 17.92
CA TRP A 121 22.71 -4.14 16.53
C TRP A 121 23.50 -3.12 15.74
N GLN A 122 24.03 -3.53 14.63
CA GLN A 122 24.62 -2.69 13.61
C GLN A 122 24.59 -3.39 12.26
N TYR A 123 24.73 -2.62 11.21
CA TYR A 123 24.84 -3.11 9.84
C TYR A 123 26.14 -2.66 9.20
N ALA A 124 26.54 -3.33 8.11
CA ALA A 124 27.69 -2.94 7.30
C ALA A 124 27.33 -2.96 5.83
N TYR A 125 27.96 -2.06 5.10
CA TYR A 125 28.10 -2.12 3.66
C TYR A 125 29.31 -2.98 3.33
N VAL A 126 29.14 -3.98 2.47
CA VAL A 126 30.20 -4.89 2.04
C VAL A 126 30.45 -4.69 0.56
N ASP A 127 31.61 -4.17 0.18
CA ASP A 127 31.94 -3.94 -1.21
C ASP A 127 32.33 -5.24 -1.95
N LYS A 128 32.57 -5.14 -3.24
CA LYS A 128 32.95 -6.27 -4.09
C LYS A 128 34.27 -6.95 -3.69
N ASP A 129 35.12 -6.24 -2.96
CA ASP A 129 36.43 -6.76 -2.47
C ASP A 129 36.29 -7.35 -1.05
N GLY A 130 35.06 -7.38 -0.50
CA GLY A 130 34.73 -7.89 0.82
C GLY A 130 35.09 -6.94 1.97
N LYS A 131 35.40 -5.68 1.66
CA LYS A 131 35.66 -4.66 2.68
C LYS A 131 34.36 -4.22 3.32
N GLU A 132 34.34 -4.22 4.64
CA GLU A 132 33.20 -3.86 5.45
C GLU A 132 33.29 -2.43 5.98
N GLU A 133 32.18 -1.68 5.82
CA GLU A 133 32.00 -0.36 6.43
C GLU A 133 30.83 -0.45 7.41
N TRP A 134 31.14 -0.52 8.70
CA TRP A 134 30.16 -0.70 9.76
C TRP A 134 29.51 0.62 10.19
N SER A 135 28.20 0.56 10.45
CA SER A 135 27.46 1.64 11.12
C SER A 135 27.90 1.78 12.59
N PRO A 136 27.59 2.92 13.25
CA PRO A 136 27.59 2.97 14.70
C PRO A 136 26.73 1.85 15.30
N VAL A 137 27.07 1.43 16.52
CA VAL A 137 26.27 0.46 17.27
C VAL A 137 25.02 1.16 17.80
N SER A 138 23.86 0.64 17.44
CA SER A 138 22.56 1.06 17.95
C SER A 138 22.03 0.03 18.96
N HIS A 139 21.10 0.44 19.79
CA HIS A 139 20.43 -0.48 20.71
C HIS A 139 18.90 -0.25 20.73
N PHE A 140 18.16 -1.29 21.13
CA PHE A 140 16.71 -1.22 21.31
C PHE A 140 16.28 -2.03 22.52
N TYR A 141 15.03 -1.85 22.93
CA TYR A 141 14.46 -2.53 24.07
C TYR A 141 13.23 -3.35 23.67
N ILE A 142 13.16 -4.58 24.22
CA ILE A 142 11.97 -5.44 24.21
C ILE A 142 11.33 -5.34 25.58
N ASP A 143 10.12 -4.80 25.64
CA ASP A 143 9.37 -4.63 26.88
C ASP A 143 8.53 -5.88 27.22
N GLU A 144 8.01 -5.96 28.45
CA GLU A 144 6.96 -6.91 28.79
C GLU A 144 5.68 -6.61 28.01
N HIS A 145 4.91 -7.63 27.69
CA HIS A 145 3.62 -7.49 27.01
C HIS A 145 3.66 -6.86 25.62
N ILE A 146 4.83 -6.93 24.95
CA ILE A 146 4.96 -6.51 23.57
C ILE A 146 4.12 -7.41 22.64
N ARG A 147 3.53 -6.83 21.60
CA ARG A 147 2.86 -7.61 20.57
C ARG A 147 3.86 -8.46 19.80
N THR A 148 3.46 -9.65 19.44
CA THR A 148 4.28 -10.55 18.63
C THR A 148 3.72 -10.67 17.22
N PHE A 149 4.60 -10.58 16.23
CA PHE A 149 4.31 -10.92 14.85
C PHE A 149 5.54 -11.62 14.28
N ASN A 150 5.56 -12.94 14.39
CA ASN A 150 6.68 -13.78 13.98
C ASN A 150 6.24 -14.73 12.85
N PRO A 151 6.17 -14.25 11.61
CA PRO A 151 5.80 -15.08 10.47
C PRO A 151 6.83 -16.20 10.25
N PRO A 152 6.45 -17.30 9.57
CA PRO A 152 7.40 -18.33 9.19
C PRO A 152 8.48 -17.77 8.26
N SER A 153 9.62 -18.45 8.21
CA SER A 153 10.66 -18.11 7.24
C SER A 153 10.19 -18.37 5.81
N GLN A 154 10.82 -17.72 4.85
CA GLN A 154 10.56 -17.95 3.42
C GLN A 154 10.65 -19.44 3.05
N GLN A 155 11.62 -20.16 3.60
CA GLN A 155 11.81 -21.59 3.32
C GLN A 155 10.62 -22.42 3.80
N GLU A 156 10.09 -22.12 4.99
CA GLU A 156 8.88 -22.78 5.52
C GLU A 156 7.65 -22.49 4.67
N VAL A 157 7.51 -21.27 4.14
CA VAL A 157 6.43 -20.92 3.20
C VAL A 157 6.57 -21.69 1.90
N LEU A 158 7.76 -21.72 1.32
CA LEU A 158 8.03 -22.44 0.07
C LEU A 158 7.85 -23.96 0.20
N ALA A 159 8.17 -24.53 1.35
CA ALA A 159 7.94 -25.95 1.61
C ALA A 159 6.45 -26.33 1.54
N LYS A 160 5.55 -25.36 1.79
CA LYS A 160 4.10 -25.55 1.72
C LYS A 160 3.47 -25.11 0.39
N LEU A 161 4.25 -24.49 -0.52
CA LEU A 161 3.73 -24.05 -1.81
C LEU A 161 3.25 -25.25 -2.63
N PRO A 162 2.01 -25.25 -3.14
CA PRO A 162 1.52 -26.32 -4.02
C PRO A 162 2.40 -26.46 -5.26
N LYS A 163 2.67 -27.72 -5.63
CA LYS A 163 3.42 -28.03 -6.87
C LYS A 163 2.53 -27.97 -8.12
N THR A 164 1.23 -28.07 -7.94
CA THR A 164 0.22 -28.04 -9.02
C THR A 164 -0.39 -26.65 -9.17
N HIS A 165 -0.87 -26.35 -10.37
CA HIS A 165 -1.62 -25.13 -10.69
C HIS A 165 -3.13 -25.41 -10.81
N PRO A 166 -3.99 -24.40 -10.58
CA PRO A 166 -3.65 -23.05 -10.08
C PRO A 166 -3.12 -23.10 -8.65
N ARG A 167 -2.15 -22.24 -8.32
CA ARG A 167 -1.56 -22.19 -6.98
C ARG A 167 -1.53 -20.80 -6.34
N ILE A 168 -1.58 -19.76 -7.18
CA ILE A 168 -1.62 -18.37 -6.65
C ILE A 168 -3.04 -17.82 -6.58
N LEU A 169 -3.89 -18.10 -7.56
CA LEU A 169 -5.22 -17.51 -7.67
C LEU A 169 -6.26 -18.14 -6.75
N LEU A 170 -6.10 -19.42 -6.45
CA LEU A 170 -6.92 -20.18 -5.49
C LEU A 170 -6.15 -21.40 -4.99
N ASP A 171 -6.69 -22.11 -4.01
CA ASP A 171 -6.21 -23.43 -3.63
C ASP A 171 -6.87 -24.48 -4.53
N ALA A 172 -6.06 -25.19 -5.32
CA ALA A 172 -6.57 -26.23 -6.21
C ALA A 172 -7.36 -27.32 -5.48
N LYS A 173 -7.06 -27.58 -4.21
CA LYS A 173 -7.80 -28.55 -3.38
C LYS A 173 -9.23 -28.07 -3.02
N ASP A 174 -9.46 -26.75 -3.05
CA ASP A 174 -10.76 -26.14 -2.71
C ASP A 174 -11.53 -25.70 -3.96
N TRP A 175 -11.01 -25.99 -5.16
CA TRP A 175 -11.53 -25.45 -6.41
C TRP A 175 -13.01 -25.78 -6.64
N ASP A 176 -13.42 -27.04 -6.46
CA ASP A 176 -14.82 -27.44 -6.65
C ASP A 176 -15.76 -26.78 -5.62
N ASN A 177 -15.31 -26.64 -4.38
CA ASN A 177 -16.07 -25.91 -3.36
C ASN A 177 -16.20 -24.42 -3.68
N ILE A 178 -15.17 -23.80 -4.28
CA ILE A 178 -15.21 -22.40 -4.74
C ILE A 178 -16.27 -22.27 -5.84
N ILE A 179 -16.31 -23.16 -6.81
CA ILE A 179 -17.33 -23.17 -7.87
C ILE A 179 -18.72 -23.27 -7.25
N GLU A 180 -18.94 -24.25 -6.37
CA GLU A 180 -20.25 -24.50 -5.78
C GLU A 180 -20.76 -23.29 -4.96
N ARG A 181 -19.90 -22.70 -4.11
CA ARG A 181 -20.26 -21.51 -3.32
C ARG A 181 -20.62 -20.31 -4.16
N ASN A 182 -20.07 -20.21 -5.36
CA ASN A 182 -20.20 -19.03 -6.21
C ASN A 182 -21.24 -19.17 -7.33
N LYS A 183 -21.96 -20.28 -7.43
CA LYS A 183 -23.00 -20.49 -8.47
C LYS A 183 -24.01 -19.36 -8.55
N ASN A 184 -24.48 -18.87 -7.41
CA ASN A 184 -25.48 -17.82 -7.31
C ASN A 184 -24.93 -16.51 -6.75
N ASN A 185 -23.61 -16.36 -6.67
CA ASN A 185 -22.97 -15.14 -6.17
C ASN A 185 -22.99 -14.05 -7.26
N PRO A 186 -23.67 -12.90 -7.06
CA PRO A 186 -23.75 -11.84 -8.06
C PRO A 186 -22.40 -11.31 -8.53
N GLU A 187 -21.41 -11.24 -7.61
CA GLU A 187 -20.06 -10.78 -7.91
C GLU A 187 -19.32 -11.79 -8.80
N ALA A 188 -19.44 -13.09 -8.53
CA ALA A 188 -18.88 -14.13 -9.39
C ALA A 188 -19.53 -14.12 -10.78
N GLN A 189 -20.86 -13.96 -10.82
CA GLN A 189 -21.61 -13.85 -12.07
C GLN A 189 -21.22 -12.61 -12.89
N ALA A 190 -20.70 -11.55 -12.25
CA ALA A 190 -20.20 -10.38 -12.98
C ALA A 190 -18.95 -10.69 -13.83
N TYR A 191 -18.06 -11.55 -13.33
CA TYR A 191 -16.92 -12.06 -14.15
C TYR A 191 -17.40 -12.89 -15.33
N ILE A 192 -18.33 -13.80 -15.11
CA ILE A 192 -18.87 -14.68 -16.16
C ILE A 192 -19.57 -13.83 -17.24
N ARG A 193 -20.48 -12.93 -16.84
CA ARG A 193 -21.16 -12.02 -17.80
C ARG A 193 -20.18 -11.17 -18.61
N LYS A 194 -19.08 -10.71 -17.99
CA LYS A 194 -18.06 -9.94 -18.70
C LYS A 194 -17.27 -10.82 -19.67
N ALA A 195 -16.92 -12.02 -19.27
CA ALA A 195 -16.26 -13.00 -20.14
C ALA A 195 -17.15 -13.40 -21.33
N ASP A 196 -18.43 -13.67 -21.11
CA ASP A 196 -19.40 -13.98 -22.17
C ASP A 196 -19.54 -12.85 -23.19
N LYS A 197 -19.55 -11.59 -22.72
CA LYS A 197 -19.53 -10.44 -23.64
C LYS A 197 -18.30 -10.47 -24.55
N CYS A 198 -17.14 -10.86 -24.04
CA CYS A 198 -15.94 -10.97 -24.86
C CYS A 198 -16.03 -12.07 -25.90
N LEU A 199 -16.67 -13.21 -25.60
CA LEU A 199 -16.89 -14.29 -26.57
C LEU A 199 -17.73 -13.83 -27.77
N ASN A 200 -18.67 -12.93 -27.53
CA ASN A 200 -19.58 -12.39 -28.55
C ASN A 200 -18.98 -11.21 -29.35
N HIS A 201 -17.81 -10.72 -28.96
CA HIS A 201 -17.13 -9.63 -29.67
C HIS A 201 -15.86 -10.16 -30.33
N PRO A 202 -15.81 -10.25 -31.66
CA PRO A 202 -14.65 -10.79 -32.35
C PRO A 202 -13.40 -9.95 -32.04
N LEU A 203 -12.29 -10.67 -31.85
CA LEU A 203 -10.99 -10.06 -31.69
C LEU A 203 -10.63 -9.33 -32.98
N LYS A 204 -10.31 -8.04 -32.85
CA LYS A 204 -9.68 -7.24 -33.92
C LYS A 204 -8.18 -7.21 -33.69
N HIS A 205 -7.44 -6.70 -34.67
CA HIS A 205 -6.03 -6.39 -34.49
C HIS A 205 -5.87 -5.21 -33.52
N LEU A 206 -5.64 -5.53 -32.25
CA LEU A 206 -5.68 -4.54 -31.14
C LEU A 206 -4.60 -3.46 -31.30
N GLU A 207 -3.45 -3.78 -31.92
CA GLU A 207 -2.39 -2.81 -32.19
C GLU A 207 -2.88 -1.70 -33.14
N GLU A 208 -3.74 -2.04 -34.11
CA GLU A 208 -4.30 -1.10 -35.10
C GLU A 208 -5.35 -0.16 -34.47
N GLU A 209 -5.90 -0.49 -33.30
CA GLU A 209 -6.84 0.36 -32.57
C GLU A 209 -6.15 1.53 -31.85
N ILE A 210 -4.81 1.53 -31.76
CA ILE A 210 -4.06 2.58 -31.05
C ILE A 210 -4.03 3.83 -31.92
N ASP A 211 -4.75 4.86 -31.48
CA ASP A 211 -4.77 6.15 -32.20
C ASP A 211 -3.47 6.92 -31.98
N THR A 212 -2.63 6.93 -33.00
CA THR A 212 -1.37 7.67 -33.00
C THR A 212 -1.46 9.01 -33.74
N THR A 213 -2.60 9.38 -34.30
CA THR A 213 -2.75 10.57 -35.19
C THR A 213 -2.33 11.89 -34.55
N GLN A 214 -2.58 12.06 -33.25
CA GLN A 214 -2.13 13.25 -32.52
C GLN A 214 -0.73 13.05 -31.91
N VAL A 215 -0.33 11.82 -31.65
CA VAL A 215 0.98 11.50 -31.06
C VAL A 215 2.10 11.80 -32.02
N VAL A 216 1.94 11.47 -33.32
CA VAL A 216 2.97 11.67 -34.33
C VAL A 216 3.24 13.16 -34.63
N LYS A 217 2.37 14.07 -34.22
CA LYS A 217 2.54 15.52 -34.32
C LYS A 217 3.45 16.10 -33.22
N LEU A 218 3.76 15.36 -32.19
CA LEU A 218 4.56 15.82 -31.06
C LEU A 218 6.05 15.79 -31.44
N THR A 219 6.71 16.90 -31.31
CA THR A 219 8.15 17.05 -31.62
C THR A 219 9.04 16.80 -30.38
N ASN A 220 8.51 17.05 -29.19
CA ASN A 220 9.23 16.76 -27.95
C ASN A 220 9.18 15.25 -27.67
N ILE A 221 10.35 14.62 -27.57
CA ILE A 221 10.48 13.17 -27.43
C ILE A 221 9.83 12.62 -26.13
N VAL A 222 9.87 13.38 -25.03
CA VAL A 222 9.26 12.98 -23.76
C VAL A 222 7.74 13.03 -23.87
N GLN A 223 7.20 14.09 -24.46
CA GLN A 223 5.75 14.21 -24.71
C GLN A 223 5.27 13.14 -25.68
N TYR A 224 6.02 12.88 -26.74
CA TYR A 224 5.73 11.81 -27.70
C TYR A 224 5.65 10.45 -27.02
N ARG A 225 6.70 10.06 -26.25
CA ARG A 225 6.73 8.78 -25.52
C ARG A 225 5.55 8.67 -24.53
N SER A 226 5.31 9.70 -23.73
CA SER A 226 4.23 9.72 -22.75
C SER A 226 2.84 9.62 -23.40
N ALA A 227 2.64 10.29 -24.53
CA ALA A 227 1.39 10.23 -25.28
C ALA A 227 1.17 8.83 -25.88
N LEU A 228 2.21 8.24 -26.47
CA LEU A 228 2.16 6.91 -27.07
C LEU A 228 1.79 5.84 -26.02
N ILE A 229 2.43 5.89 -24.86
CA ILE A 229 2.13 4.99 -23.73
C ILE A 229 0.68 5.19 -23.26
N ARG A 230 0.20 6.42 -23.20
CA ARG A 230 -1.18 6.70 -22.77
C ARG A 230 -2.22 6.17 -23.77
N GLU A 231 -1.98 6.26 -25.07
CA GLU A 231 -2.91 5.73 -26.07
C GLU A 231 -2.92 4.20 -26.05
N SER A 232 -1.75 3.55 -26.04
CA SER A 232 -1.65 2.10 -25.94
C SER A 232 -2.27 1.57 -24.63
N ARG A 233 -2.13 2.32 -23.53
CA ARG A 233 -2.69 1.95 -22.23
C ARG A 233 -4.21 1.78 -22.25
N LYS A 234 -4.93 2.56 -23.06
CA LYS A 234 -6.40 2.41 -23.18
C LYS A 234 -6.79 1.00 -23.64
N ILE A 235 -6.02 0.45 -24.58
CA ILE A 235 -6.24 -0.89 -25.11
C ILE A 235 -5.76 -1.95 -24.09
N VAL A 236 -4.56 -1.78 -23.57
CA VAL A 236 -3.95 -2.70 -22.59
C VAL A 236 -4.83 -2.84 -21.34
N ASP A 237 -5.30 -1.73 -20.77
CA ASP A 237 -6.19 -1.74 -19.59
C ASP A 237 -7.56 -2.39 -19.87
N ARG A 238 -8.09 -2.20 -21.10
CA ARG A 238 -9.33 -2.86 -21.52
C ARG A 238 -9.15 -4.37 -21.58
N GLU A 239 -8.08 -4.81 -22.20
CA GLU A 239 -7.83 -6.25 -22.37
C GLU A 239 -7.37 -6.92 -21.07
N GLU A 240 -6.70 -6.20 -20.16
CA GLU A 240 -6.48 -6.68 -18.79
C GLU A 240 -7.79 -7.09 -18.14
N ALA A 241 -8.76 -6.18 -18.16
CA ALA A 241 -10.07 -6.43 -17.54
C ALA A 241 -10.86 -7.55 -18.24
N ASN A 242 -10.65 -7.75 -19.57
CA ASN A 242 -11.27 -8.82 -20.32
C ASN A 242 -10.62 -10.18 -20.03
N ILE A 243 -9.29 -10.24 -20.07
CA ILE A 243 -8.51 -11.45 -19.81
C ILE A 243 -8.67 -11.88 -18.35
N GLU A 244 -8.65 -10.93 -17.41
CA GLU A 244 -8.90 -11.26 -16.02
C GLU A 244 -10.31 -11.84 -15.80
N ALA A 245 -11.32 -11.29 -16.47
CA ALA A 245 -12.67 -11.85 -16.41
C ALA A 245 -12.73 -13.27 -16.96
N MET A 246 -12.05 -13.57 -18.06
CA MET A 246 -11.97 -14.93 -18.63
C MET A 246 -11.21 -15.90 -17.74
N VAL A 247 -10.11 -15.46 -17.13
CA VAL A 247 -9.36 -16.24 -16.13
C VAL A 247 -10.28 -16.61 -14.96
N ARG A 248 -11.00 -15.61 -14.40
CA ARG A 248 -11.92 -15.86 -13.28
C ARG A 248 -13.14 -16.71 -13.69
N ALA A 249 -13.71 -16.46 -14.87
CA ALA A 249 -14.82 -17.27 -15.38
C ALA A 249 -14.41 -18.73 -15.57
N TYR A 250 -13.20 -19.00 -16.09
CA TYR A 250 -12.67 -20.35 -16.15
C TYR A 250 -12.54 -20.98 -14.75
N LEU A 251 -11.97 -20.26 -13.79
CA LEU A 251 -11.83 -20.73 -12.41
C LEU A 251 -13.17 -20.97 -11.70
N LEU A 252 -14.24 -20.28 -12.12
CA LEU A 252 -15.59 -20.41 -11.58
C LEU A 252 -16.44 -21.47 -12.27
N THR A 253 -16.04 -21.95 -13.46
CA THR A 253 -16.89 -22.84 -14.27
C THR A 253 -16.17 -24.05 -14.85
N LYS A 254 -14.84 -24.05 -14.89
CA LYS A 254 -13.98 -24.97 -15.65
C LYS A 254 -14.28 -25.02 -17.16
N ASN A 255 -15.02 -24.03 -17.71
CA ASN A 255 -15.34 -23.99 -19.12
C ASN A 255 -14.13 -23.48 -19.93
N GLU A 256 -13.57 -24.36 -20.76
CA GLU A 256 -12.37 -24.08 -21.57
C GLU A 256 -12.57 -23.02 -22.66
N VAL A 257 -13.80 -22.65 -22.99
CA VAL A 257 -14.07 -21.59 -23.97
C VAL A 257 -13.42 -20.27 -23.56
N TYR A 258 -13.35 -19.97 -22.25
CA TYR A 258 -12.71 -18.78 -21.71
C TYR A 258 -11.18 -18.82 -21.84
N TYR A 259 -10.59 -19.99 -21.71
CA TYR A 259 -9.18 -20.17 -22.01
C TYR A 259 -8.88 -19.90 -23.49
N LYS A 260 -9.64 -20.55 -24.40
CA LYS A 260 -9.41 -20.45 -25.84
C LYS A 260 -9.48 -19.01 -26.35
N GLU A 261 -10.47 -18.25 -25.93
CA GLU A 261 -10.58 -16.83 -26.31
C GLU A 261 -9.57 -15.96 -25.55
N GLY A 262 -9.34 -16.22 -24.26
CA GLY A 262 -8.43 -15.43 -23.44
C GLY A 262 -6.97 -15.54 -23.90
N ILE A 263 -6.49 -16.74 -24.21
CA ILE A 263 -5.12 -16.94 -24.68
C ILE A 263 -4.91 -16.34 -26.08
N LYS A 264 -5.92 -16.39 -26.95
CA LYS A 264 -5.90 -15.73 -28.25
C LYS A 264 -5.73 -14.21 -28.12
N ARG A 265 -6.49 -13.58 -27.23
CA ARG A 265 -6.39 -12.13 -26.96
C ARG A 265 -5.04 -11.74 -26.35
N LEU A 266 -4.57 -12.51 -25.39
CA LEU A 266 -3.28 -12.29 -24.77
C LEU A 266 -2.15 -12.44 -25.79
N SER A 267 -2.18 -13.49 -26.62
CA SER A 267 -1.18 -13.72 -27.67
C SER A 267 -1.15 -12.58 -28.70
N GLU A 268 -2.31 -12.03 -29.06
CA GLU A 268 -2.39 -10.87 -29.95
C GLU A 268 -1.64 -9.66 -29.37
N ILE A 269 -1.88 -9.31 -28.10
CA ILE A 269 -1.17 -8.21 -27.43
C ILE A 269 0.34 -8.50 -27.38
N LEU A 270 0.73 -9.73 -27.03
CA LEU A 270 2.14 -10.10 -26.91
C LEU A 270 2.86 -10.18 -28.28
N SER A 271 2.12 -10.17 -29.38
CA SER A 271 2.64 -10.13 -30.76
C SER A 271 2.88 -8.71 -31.32
N TRP A 272 2.50 -7.66 -30.59
CA TRP A 272 2.65 -6.29 -31.04
C TRP A 272 4.10 -5.97 -31.41
N LYS A 273 4.29 -5.38 -32.58
CA LYS A 273 5.63 -5.14 -33.13
C LYS A 273 6.32 -3.94 -32.48
N ASN A 274 5.54 -2.95 -32.06
CA ASN A 274 6.10 -1.73 -31.47
C ASN A 274 6.25 -1.88 -29.95
N SER A 275 7.43 -2.30 -29.52
CA SER A 275 7.76 -2.45 -28.07
C SER A 275 7.59 -1.18 -27.25
N LYS A 276 7.59 0.00 -27.89
CA LYS A 276 7.35 1.29 -27.18
C LYS A 276 5.95 1.39 -26.58
N TYR A 277 4.98 0.62 -27.08
CA TYR A 277 3.64 0.54 -26.48
C TYR A 277 3.64 -0.05 -25.09
N PHE A 278 4.62 -0.85 -24.75
CA PHE A 278 4.79 -1.43 -23.41
C PHE A 278 5.80 -0.69 -22.55
N ALA A 279 6.40 0.38 -23.08
CA ALA A 279 7.28 1.21 -22.28
C ALA A 279 6.47 1.91 -21.17
N GLY A 280 7.01 1.91 -19.95
CA GLY A 280 6.34 2.49 -18.78
C GLY A 280 5.75 1.42 -17.86
N ASP A 281 5.82 1.70 -16.58
CA ASP A 281 5.55 0.75 -15.50
C ASP A 281 4.13 0.18 -15.53
N PHE A 282 3.15 1.02 -15.86
CA PHE A 282 1.75 0.59 -15.88
C PHE A 282 1.46 -0.44 -16.98
N ASN A 283 1.86 -0.18 -18.22
CA ASN A 283 1.60 -1.14 -19.31
C ASN A 283 2.38 -2.43 -19.08
N ARG A 284 3.60 -2.33 -18.61
CA ARG A 284 4.45 -3.47 -18.28
C ARG A 284 3.91 -4.32 -17.14
N SER A 285 3.45 -3.66 -16.07
CA SER A 285 2.83 -4.36 -14.94
C SER A 285 1.54 -5.08 -15.35
N THR A 286 0.75 -4.47 -16.22
CA THR A 286 -0.46 -5.09 -16.76
C THR A 286 -0.13 -6.32 -17.61
N ILE A 287 0.88 -6.25 -18.48
CA ILE A 287 1.35 -7.41 -19.25
C ILE A 287 1.84 -8.54 -18.32
N LEU A 288 2.62 -8.22 -17.31
CA LEU A 288 3.07 -9.20 -16.32
C LEU A 288 1.90 -9.83 -15.57
N SER A 289 0.92 -9.01 -15.15
CA SER A 289 -0.29 -9.46 -14.44
C SER A 289 -1.12 -10.43 -15.26
N MET A 290 -1.43 -10.06 -16.50
CA MET A 290 -2.20 -10.91 -17.42
C MET A 290 -1.49 -12.24 -17.70
N SER A 291 -0.19 -12.18 -18.04
CA SER A 291 0.59 -13.36 -18.35
C SER A 291 0.71 -14.31 -17.15
N THR A 292 0.90 -13.76 -15.95
CA THR A 292 0.99 -14.54 -14.71
C THR A 292 -0.34 -15.21 -14.36
N SER A 293 -1.44 -14.45 -14.44
CA SER A 293 -2.77 -14.99 -14.12
C SER A 293 -3.20 -16.06 -15.12
N ALA A 294 -2.92 -15.85 -16.41
CA ALA A 294 -3.18 -16.82 -17.47
C ALA A 294 -2.33 -18.08 -17.28
N TYR A 295 -1.05 -17.92 -16.98
CA TYR A 295 -0.13 -19.01 -16.74
C TYR A 295 -0.59 -19.90 -15.58
N ASP A 296 -0.95 -19.29 -14.44
CA ASP A 296 -1.41 -20.05 -13.27
C ASP A 296 -2.76 -20.72 -13.48
N ALA A 297 -3.75 -19.99 -14.01
CA ALA A 297 -5.11 -20.51 -14.16
C ALA A 297 -5.23 -21.58 -15.25
N TRP A 298 -4.55 -21.40 -16.39
CA TRP A 298 -4.67 -22.25 -17.57
C TRP A 298 -3.52 -23.23 -17.75
N TYR A 299 -2.65 -23.38 -16.75
CA TYR A 299 -1.41 -24.17 -16.81
C TYR A 299 -1.57 -25.55 -17.46
N ASN A 300 -2.63 -26.27 -17.09
CA ASN A 300 -2.90 -27.62 -17.59
C ASN A 300 -3.54 -27.66 -19.00
N LEU A 301 -3.98 -26.50 -19.51
CA LEU A 301 -4.59 -26.36 -20.84
C LEU A 301 -3.60 -25.78 -21.87
N LEU A 302 -2.59 -25.03 -21.40
CA LEU A 302 -1.62 -24.37 -22.26
C LEU A 302 -0.83 -25.37 -23.10
N THR A 303 -0.71 -25.10 -24.39
CA THR A 303 0.24 -25.79 -25.26
C THR A 303 1.69 -25.47 -24.87
N PRO A 304 2.67 -26.29 -25.31
CA PRO A 304 4.10 -26.00 -25.05
C PRO A 304 4.55 -24.62 -25.54
N ASP A 305 4.07 -24.19 -26.70
CA ASP A 305 4.42 -22.87 -27.26
C ASP A 305 3.80 -21.71 -26.47
N GLU A 306 2.55 -21.84 -26.03
CA GLU A 306 1.90 -20.87 -25.17
C GLU A 306 2.59 -20.78 -23.80
N LYS A 307 2.95 -21.90 -23.18
CA LYS A 307 3.75 -21.91 -21.94
C LYS A 307 5.08 -21.18 -22.14
N LYS A 308 5.78 -21.48 -23.23
CA LYS A 308 7.05 -20.83 -23.56
C LYS A 308 6.89 -19.33 -23.75
N LEU A 309 5.83 -18.90 -24.45
CA LEU A 309 5.50 -17.49 -24.65
C LEU A 309 5.26 -16.78 -23.32
N LEU A 310 4.39 -17.34 -22.47
CA LEU A 310 4.06 -16.74 -21.18
C LEU A 310 5.25 -16.71 -20.23
N LEU A 311 6.02 -17.77 -20.11
CA LEU A 311 7.23 -17.82 -19.28
C LEU A 311 8.28 -16.79 -19.73
N ARG A 312 8.48 -16.64 -21.05
CA ARG A 312 9.37 -15.60 -21.59
C ARG A 312 8.88 -14.22 -21.19
N THR A 313 7.60 -13.93 -21.38
CA THR A 313 7.01 -12.64 -21.05
C THR A 313 7.11 -12.33 -19.56
N ILE A 314 6.82 -13.33 -18.72
CA ILE A 314 6.94 -13.19 -17.25
C ILE A 314 8.40 -12.93 -16.87
N ARG A 315 9.35 -13.68 -17.44
CA ARG A 315 10.78 -13.50 -17.18
C ARG A 315 11.24 -12.09 -17.54
N GLU A 316 10.95 -11.63 -18.75
CA GLU A 316 11.43 -10.33 -19.25
C GLU A 316 10.88 -9.14 -18.43
N ASN A 317 9.58 -9.15 -18.13
CA ASN A 317 8.96 -8.08 -17.36
C ASN A 317 9.26 -8.18 -15.86
N GLY A 318 9.24 -9.37 -15.28
CA GLY A 318 9.55 -9.56 -13.87
C GLY A 318 11.01 -9.23 -13.55
N LYS A 319 11.95 -9.66 -14.41
CA LYS A 319 13.36 -9.32 -14.31
C LYS A 319 13.57 -7.80 -14.31
N LYS A 320 12.90 -7.08 -15.22
CA LYS A 320 13.00 -5.64 -15.30
C LYS A 320 12.50 -4.95 -14.03
N PHE A 321 11.33 -5.34 -13.53
CA PHE A 321 10.82 -4.77 -12.27
C PHE A 321 11.73 -5.09 -11.08
N TYR A 322 12.23 -6.31 -10.98
CA TYR A 322 13.16 -6.66 -9.91
C TYR A 322 14.42 -5.79 -9.95
N HIS A 323 15.04 -5.62 -11.12
CA HIS A 323 16.26 -4.83 -11.28
C HIS A 323 16.03 -3.32 -11.08
N GLU A 324 14.90 -2.81 -11.55
CA GLU A 324 14.55 -1.40 -11.42
C GLU A 324 14.29 -1.02 -9.97
N TYR A 325 13.68 -1.92 -9.19
CA TYR A 325 13.18 -1.57 -7.86
C TYR A 325 14.04 -2.08 -6.71
N VAL A 326 14.82 -3.14 -6.90
CA VAL A 326 15.59 -3.75 -5.81
C VAL A 326 16.53 -2.78 -5.10
N ASN A 327 17.08 -1.80 -5.79
CA ASN A 327 17.95 -0.78 -5.18
C ASN A 327 17.32 0.59 -5.05
N HIS A 328 16.11 0.74 -5.53
CA HIS A 328 15.39 2.02 -5.41
C HIS A 328 14.37 2.01 -4.29
N LEU A 329 13.92 0.82 -3.99
CA LEU A 329 12.71 0.66 -3.25
C LEU A 329 12.90 0.82 -1.77
N GLU A 330 14.03 0.35 -1.28
CA GLU A 330 14.39 0.41 0.14
C GLU A 330 14.34 1.85 0.67
N ASN A 331 14.54 2.82 -0.23
CA ASN A 331 14.47 4.24 0.10
C ASN A 331 13.16 4.92 -0.32
N ARG A 332 12.26 4.19 -0.99
CA ARG A 332 11.07 4.78 -1.63
C ARG A 332 9.78 4.02 -1.41
N ILE A 333 9.82 2.93 -0.66
CA ILE A 333 8.68 2.05 -0.50
C ILE A 333 7.44 2.78 0.04
N ALA A 334 7.65 3.73 0.94
CA ALA A 334 6.59 4.55 1.49
C ALA A 334 5.99 5.52 0.46
N ASP A 335 6.74 5.86 -0.59
CA ASP A 335 6.40 6.92 -1.52
C ASP A 335 5.92 6.43 -2.87
N ASN A 336 6.34 5.25 -3.29
CA ASN A 336 6.14 4.82 -4.66
C ASN A 336 4.93 3.91 -4.79
N HIS A 337 3.76 4.51 -5.03
CA HIS A 337 2.53 3.75 -5.27
C HIS A 337 2.60 2.82 -6.50
N VAL A 338 3.39 3.16 -7.50
CA VAL A 338 3.59 2.29 -8.69
C VAL A 338 4.27 1.01 -8.25
N TRP A 339 5.30 1.11 -7.42
CA TRP A 339 5.94 -0.06 -6.86
C TRP A 339 5.00 -0.89 -6.00
N GLN A 340 4.27 -0.28 -5.10
CA GLN A 340 3.34 -1.00 -4.23
C GLN A 340 2.31 -1.81 -5.03
N MET A 341 1.83 -1.29 -6.15
CA MET A 341 0.97 -2.04 -7.09
C MET A 341 1.75 -3.14 -7.81
N THR A 342 2.93 -2.82 -8.33
CA THR A 342 3.79 -3.74 -9.09
C THR A 342 4.35 -4.85 -8.22
N PHE A 343 4.61 -4.55 -6.93
CA PHE A 343 5.05 -5.52 -5.94
C PHE A 343 4.13 -6.76 -5.90
N ARG A 344 2.83 -6.54 -5.80
CA ARG A 344 1.85 -7.66 -5.83
C ARG A 344 2.03 -8.51 -7.08
N ILE A 345 2.19 -7.87 -8.21
CA ILE A 345 2.29 -8.55 -9.51
C ILE A 345 3.60 -9.33 -9.62
N LEU A 346 4.73 -8.73 -9.22
CA LEU A 346 6.02 -9.42 -9.16
C LEU A 346 5.99 -10.59 -8.18
N ASN A 347 5.41 -10.38 -7.00
CA ASN A 347 5.24 -11.43 -5.99
C ASN A 347 4.43 -12.62 -6.54
N MET A 348 3.29 -12.34 -7.19
CA MET A 348 2.47 -13.40 -7.80
C MET A 348 3.23 -14.12 -8.92
N ALA A 349 3.96 -13.39 -9.77
CA ALA A 349 4.80 -13.96 -10.82
C ALA A 349 5.89 -14.87 -10.24
N ALA A 350 6.55 -14.44 -9.18
CA ALA A 350 7.58 -15.21 -8.50
C ALA A 350 7.04 -16.56 -7.98
N PHE A 351 5.93 -16.54 -7.27
CA PHE A 351 5.33 -17.76 -6.73
C PHE A 351 4.67 -18.63 -7.82
N ALA A 352 4.07 -18.02 -8.87
CA ALA A 352 3.50 -18.78 -9.99
C ALA A 352 4.56 -19.55 -10.76
N THR A 353 5.77 -19.01 -10.90
CA THR A 353 6.84 -19.60 -11.72
C THR A 353 7.98 -20.22 -10.89
N TYR A 354 7.80 -20.29 -9.56
CA TYR A 354 8.77 -20.94 -8.68
C TYR A 354 9.00 -22.40 -9.07
N GLY A 355 10.27 -22.78 -9.27
CA GLY A 355 10.67 -24.10 -9.75
C GLY A 355 10.73 -24.24 -11.28
N GLU A 356 10.27 -23.22 -12.04
CA GLU A 356 10.24 -23.22 -13.50
C GLU A 356 11.13 -22.13 -14.11
N LEU A 357 11.12 -20.92 -13.52
CA LEU A 357 12.08 -19.88 -13.87
C LEU A 357 13.19 -19.81 -12.81
N PRO A 358 14.48 -19.88 -13.20
CA PRO A 358 15.60 -19.84 -12.24
C PRO A 358 15.58 -18.61 -11.33
N MET A 359 15.23 -17.42 -11.87
CA MET A 359 15.18 -16.17 -11.12
C MET A 359 13.98 -16.06 -10.16
N ALA A 360 12.97 -16.91 -10.30
CA ALA A 360 11.79 -16.85 -9.44
C ALA A 360 12.14 -17.07 -7.96
N SER A 361 13.16 -17.87 -7.65
CA SER A 361 13.64 -18.06 -6.27
C SER A 361 14.17 -16.76 -5.66
N THR A 362 14.91 -15.98 -6.44
CA THR A 362 15.41 -14.66 -6.01
C THR A 362 14.27 -13.66 -5.83
N TRP A 363 13.28 -13.67 -6.74
CA TRP A 363 12.11 -12.80 -6.61
C TRP A 363 11.25 -13.16 -5.40
N VAL A 364 11.08 -14.46 -5.10
CA VAL A 364 10.36 -14.90 -3.88
C VAL A 364 11.11 -14.45 -2.63
N ASP A 365 12.44 -14.67 -2.58
CA ASP A 365 13.26 -14.24 -1.44
C ASP A 365 13.13 -12.73 -1.21
N TYR A 366 13.25 -11.93 -2.26
CA TYR A 366 13.07 -10.48 -2.19
C TYR A 366 11.67 -10.10 -1.71
N CYS A 367 10.63 -10.51 -2.44
CA CYS A 367 9.26 -10.08 -2.17
C CYS A 367 8.77 -10.51 -0.78
N TYR A 368 9.08 -11.74 -0.37
CA TYR A 368 8.65 -12.23 0.93
C TYR A 368 9.31 -11.48 2.08
N ASN A 369 10.64 -11.35 2.03
CA ASN A 369 11.38 -10.64 3.07
C ASN A 369 11.05 -9.14 3.09
N GLU A 370 10.85 -8.52 1.93
CA GLU A 370 10.41 -7.13 1.83
C GLU A 370 9.05 -6.93 2.51
N TRP A 371 8.08 -7.81 2.22
CA TRP A 371 6.76 -7.76 2.85
C TRP A 371 6.85 -7.86 4.37
N VAL A 372 7.60 -8.82 4.87
CA VAL A 372 7.73 -9.04 6.32
C VAL A 372 8.48 -7.89 6.99
N SER A 373 9.48 -7.32 6.35
CA SER A 373 10.36 -6.31 6.97
C SER A 373 9.82 -4.88 6.86
N ARG A 374 9.08 -4.54 5.82
CA ARG A 374 8.71 -3.16 5.52
C ARG A 374 7.22 -2.89 5.35
N LEU A 375 6.52 -3.80 4.68
CA LEU A 375 5.11 -3.60 4.38
C LEU A 375 4.21 -4.13 5.52
N PRO A 376 2.96 -3.67 5.62
CA PRO A 376 2.25 -2.89 4.61
C PRO A 376 2.49 -1.38 4.62
N GLY A 377 2.77 -0.72 5.73
CA GLY A 377 2.74 0.74 5.79
C GLY A 377 3.97 1.40 6.42
N LEU A 378 5.03 0.67 6.74
CA LEU A 378 6.22 1.15 7.46
C LEU A 378 5.93 1.73 8.85
N ASN A 379 4.76 1.49 9.38
CA ASN A 379 4.31 1.95 10.70
C ASN A 379 3.45 0.88 11.35
N THR A 380 3.08 1.07 12.61
CA THR A 380 2.18 0.17 13.34
C THR A 380 0.83 0.80 13.64
N ASP A 381 0.68 2.11 13.41
CA ASP A 381 -0.55 2.84 13.70
C ASP A 381 -1.66 2.67 12.67
N GLY A 382 -1.36 2.05 11.55
CA GLY A 382 -2.32 1.76 10.48
C GLY A 382 -2.57 2.91 9.52
N GLY A 383 -1.87 4.03 9.67
CA GLY A 383 -2.02 5.20 8.81
C GLY A 383 -1.37 5.04 7.44
N TRP A 384 -1.73 5.94 6.53
CA TRP A 384 -1.18 6.04 5.19
C TRP A 384 -0.82 7.48 4.86
N HIS A 385 0.44 7.76 4.55
CA HIS A 385 1.01 9.11 4.58
C HIS A 385 0.79 9.98 3.34
N ASN A 386 0.61 9.38 2.16
CA ASN A 386 0.52 10.13 0.90
C ASN A 386 -0.91 10.33 0.37
N GLY A 387 -1.89 10.23 1.28
CA GLY A 387 -3.28 10.55 1.01
C GLY A 387 -4.17 9.38 0.65
N ASP A 388 -5.46 9.59 0.79
CA ASP A 388 -6.48 8.57 0.68
C ASP A 388 -6.64 8.04 -0.76
N SER A 389 -6.50 8.90 -1.74
CA SER A 389 -6.57 8.53 -3.15
C SER A 389 -5.47 7.54 -3.54
N TYR A 390 -4.25 7.72 -3.04
CA TYR A 390 -3.13 6.81 -3.28
C TYR A 390 -3.14 5.59 -2.35
N PHE A 391 -3.76 5.69 -1.20
CA PHE A 391 -4.11 4.53 -0.40
C PHE A 391 -5.01 3.57 -1.20
N GLN A 392 -6.07 4.09 -1.83
CA GLN A 392 -7.04 3.26 -2.55
C GLN A 392 -6.45 2.50 -3.75
N VAL A 393 -5.39 2.99 -4.40
CA VAL A 393 -4.76 2.25 -5.50
C VAL A 393 -3.97 1.02 -5.04
N ASN A 394 -3.70 0.90 -3.74
CA ASN A 394 -2.93 -0.20 -3.16
C ASN A 394 -3.80 -1.28 -2.48
N LEU A 395 -5.12 -1.10 -2.42
CA LEU A 395 -6.00 -1.97 -1.63
C LEU A 395 -5.93 -3.45 -2.03
N ARG A 396 -5.76 -3.74 -3.31
CA ARG A 396 -5.56 -5.10 -3.80
C ARG A 396 -4.26 -5.72 -3.27
N THR A 397 -3.17 -4.98 -3.29
CA THR A 397 -1.87 -5.42 -2.75
C THR A 397 -1.97 -5.69 -1.26
N LEU A 398 -2.61 -4.78 -0.51
CA LEU A 398 -2.76 -4.88 0.93
C LEU A 398 -3.60 -6.07 1.40
N ILE A 399 -4.46 -6.61 0.54
CA ILE A 399 -5.29 -7.79 0.87
C ILE A 399 -4.78 -9.06 0.18
N GLU A 400 -4.53 -9.03 -1.12
CA GLU A 400 -4.21 -10.26 -1.88
C GLU A 400 -2.87 -10.87 -1.46
N VAL A 401 -1.85 -10.06 -1.15
CA VAL A 401 -0.53 -10.57 -0.75
C VAL A 401 -0.58 -11.29 0.60
N PRO A 402 -1.05 -10.66 1.71
CA PRO A 402 -1.10 -11.36 2.99
C PRO A 402 -2.13 -12.50 3.00
N ALA A 403 -3.24 -12.40 2.28
CA ALA A 403 -4.19 -13.50 2.14
C ALA A 403 -3.56 -14.71 1.43
N PHE A 404 -2.75 -14.46 0.40
CA PHE A 404 -2.00 -15.50 -0.27
C PHE A 404 -0.96 -16.16 0.66
N TYR A 405 -0.17 -15.38 1.37
CA TYR A 405 0.81 -15.90 2.33
C TYR A 405 0.14 -16.67 3.47
N SER A 406 -0.97 -16.15 3.99
CA SER A 406 -1.74 -16.83 5.06
C SER A 406 -2.29 -18.17 4.57
N ARG A 407 -2.80 -18.22 3.36
CA ARG A 407 -3.34 -19.45 2.75
C ARG A 407 -2.26 -20.53 2.58
N ILE A 408 -1.07 -20.16 2.12
CA ILE A 408 0.02 -21.13 1.90
C ILE A 408 0.64 -21.57 3.21
N SER A 409 0.99 -20.60 4.08
CA SER A 409 1.75 -20.89 5.29
C SER A 409 0.91 -21.46 6.43
N GLY A 410 -0.37 -21.11 6.48
CA GLY A 410 -1.24 -21.32 7.62
C GLY A 410 -0.99 -20.35 8.79
N PHE A 411 -0.10 -19.36 8.60
CA PHE A 411 0.13 -18.27 9.54
C PHE A 411 -0.76 -17.07 9.17
N ASP A 412 -1.33 -16.40 10.19
CA ASP A 412 -2.18 -15.23 9.94
C ASP A 412 -1.35 -13.96 9.72
N PHE A 413 -1.17 -13.57 8.47
CA PHE A 413 -0.45 -12.34 8.11
C PHE A 413 -1.25 -11.06 8.42
N PHE A 414 -2.56 -11.17 8.66
CA PHE A 414 -3.36 -10.04 9.12
C PHE A 414 -3.29 -9.81 10.63
N ALA A 415 -2.59 -10.68 11.37
CA ALA A 415 -2.20 -10.44 12.75
C ALA A 415 -1.17 -9.31 12.92
N ASP A 416 -0.57 -8.82 11.82
CA ASP A 416 0.23 -7.61 11.84
C ASP A 416 -0.60 -6.45 12.41
N PRO A 417 -0.13 -5.76 13.47
CA PRO A 417 -0.88 -4.70 14.14
C PRO A 417 -1.40 -3.59 13.21
N TRP A 418 -0.68 -3.36 12.12
CA TRP A 418 -1.07 -2.37 11.12
C TRP A 418 -2.48 -2.60 10.58
N TYR A 419 -2.87 -3.85 10.29
CA TYR A 419 -4.17 -4.16 9.67
C TYR A 419 -5.36 -3.82 10.57
N ASN A 420 -5.28 -4.19 11.85
CA ASN A 420 -6.35 -3.87 12.78
C ASN A 420 -6.48 -2.36 13.00
N ASN A 421 -5.36 -1.66 13.04
CA ASN A 421 -5.32 -0.20 13.17
C ASN A 421 -5.74 0.50 11.87
N ASN A 422 -5.45 -0.08 10.71
CA ASN A 422 -5.86 0.46 9.42
C ASN A 422 -7.38 0.47 9.22
N ALA A 423 -8.12 -0.41 9.89
CA ALA A 423 -9.58 -0.34 9.94
C ALA A 423 -10.06 1.02 10.47
N PHE A 424 -9.39 1.55 11.50
CA PHE A 424 -9.70 2.89 12.02
C PHE A 424 -9.28 3.99 11.05
N TYR A 425 -8.14 3.84 10.34
CA TYR A 425 -7.77 4.77 9.28
C TYR A 425 -8.86 4.88 8.22
N VAL A 426 -9.40 3.75 7.76
CA VAL A 426 -10.51 3.71 6.79
C VAL A 426 -11.71 4.51 7.30
N ILE A 427 -12.11 4.34 8.57
CA ILE A 427 -13.28 4.98 9.17
C ILE A 427 -13.06 6.48 9.38
N TYR A 428 -11.96 6.85 10.01
CA TYR A 428 -11.71 8.23 10.44
C TYR A 428 -11.27 9.14 9.30
N GLN A 429 -10.58 8.60 8.27
CA GLN A 429 -10.21 9.40 7.10
C GLN A 429 -11.37 9.62 6.13
N GLN A 430 -12.37 8.76 6.15
CA GLN A 430 -13.57 8.93 5.34
C GLN A 430 -14.78 8.30 6.02
N PRO A 431 -15.43 8.99 6.96
CA PRO A 431 -16.69 8.51 7.55
C PRO A 431 -17.73 8.16 6.48
N PRO A 432 -18.70 7.28 6.77
CA PRO A 432 -19.74 6.90 5.82
C PRO A 432 -20.36 8.14 5.15
N PHE A 433 -20.47 8.13 3.82
CA PHE A 433 -21.05 9.20 2.99
C PHE A 433 -20.32 10.55 3.02
N SER A 434 -19.21 10.66 3.74
CA SER A 434 -18.38 11.88 3.78
C SER A 434 -17.38 11.94 2.64
N LYS A 435 -16.91 13.14 2.33
CA LYS A 435 -15.65 13.31 1.60
C LYS A 435 -14.48 12.81 2.44
N SER A 436 -13.37 12.48 1.80
CA SER A 436 -12.14 12.09 2.51
C SER A 436 -11.52 13.29 3.23
N ALA A 437 -10.69 12.99 4.21
CA ALA A 437 -9.98 13.98 5.00
C ALA A 437 -9.08 14.95 4.20
N GLY A 438 -8.75 14.60 2.94
CA GLY A 438 -8.15 15.53 1.98
C GLY A 438 -6.67 15.79 2.20
N GLN A 439 -5.91 14.78 2.58
CA GLN A 439 -4.51 14.94 2.94
C GLN A 439 -3.51 14.69 1.79
N GLY A 440 -3.98 14.25 0.65
CA GLY A 440 -3.13 13.84 -0.48
C GLY A 440 -3.33 14.64 -1.75
N ASN A 441 -2.51 14.32 -2.73
CA ASN A 441 -2.42 14.98 -4.03
C ASN A 441 -3.10 14.15 -5.12
N SER A 442 -4.39 14.18 -5.26
CA SER A 442 -5.11 13.65 -6.44
C SER A 442 -6.58 14.03 -6.41
N HIS A 443 -7.47 13.06 -6.47
CA HIS A 443 -8.91 13.28 -6.58
C HIS A 443 -9.64 13.34 -5.22
N GLU A 444 -8.94 13.63 -4.16
CA GLU A 444 -9.47 13.49 -2.79
C GLU A 444 -10.71 14.35 -2.52
N SER A 445 -10.79 15.56 -3.05
CA SER A 445 -12.00 16.38 -2.87
C SER A 445 -13.24 15.81 -3.58
N LYS A 446 -13.06 14.90 -4.52
CA LYS A 446 -14.15 14.22 -5.23
C LYS A 446 -14.49 12.87 -4.62
N LEU A 447 -13.61 12.35 -3.75
CA LEU A 447 -13.82 11.06 -3.14
C LEU A 447 -15.03 11.10 -2.20
N LYS A 448 -15.78 10.04 -2.26
CA LYS A 448 -16.77 9.58 -1.29
C LYS A 448 -16.62 8.07 -1.17
N PRO A 449 -17.06 7.43 -0.12
CA PRO A 449 -17.01 5.97 -0.04
C PRO A 449 -17.56 5.34 -1.31
N ASN A 450 -16.82 4.43 -1.88
CA ASN A 450 -17.15 3.72 -3.11
C ASN A 450 -16.98 2.21 -2.90
N GLY A 451 -17.37 1.40 -3.88
CA GLY A 451 -17.31 -0.05 -3.78
C GLY A 451 -15.92 -0.60 -3.45
N THR A 452 -14.86 0.05 -3.95
CA THR A 452 -13.47 -0.30 -3.66
C THR A 452 -13.14 -0.14 -2.17
N ARG A 453 -13.48 1.02 -1.58
CA ARG A 453 -13.22 1.29 -0.15
C ARG A 453 -14.07 0.40 0.76
N VAL A 454 -15.35 0.24 0.42
CA VAL A 454 -16.26 -0.63 1.19
C VAL A 454 -15.81 -2.09 1.10
N GLY A 455 -15.40 -2.55 -0.08
CA GLY A 455 -14.83 -3.88 -0.29
C GLY A 455 -13.53 -4.11 0.50
N TYR A 456 -12.71 -3.08 0.68
CA TYR A 456 -11.53 -3.15 1.53
C TYR A 456 -11.89 -3.23 3.01
N ALA A 457 -12.84 -2.42 3.48
CA ALA A 457 -13.34 -2.50 4.85
C ALA A 457 -13.98 -3.88 5.14
N ASP A 458 -14.71 -4.45 4.17
CA ASP A 458 -15.23 -5.81 4.24
C ASP A 458 -14.11 -6.84 4.40
N ALA A 459 -13.03 -6.71 3.64
CA ALA A 459 -11.87 -7.61 3.77
C ALA A 459 -11.20 -7.49 5.14
N LEU A 460 -10.99 -6.27 5.66
CA LEU A 460 -10.45 -6.05 7.01
C LEU A 460 -11.37 -6.62 8.09
N ALA A 461 -12.68 -6.45 7.94
CA ALA A 461 -13.65 -7.00 8.89
C ALA A 461 -13.57 -8.53 8.96
N ARG A 462 -13.39 -9.19 7.82
CA ARG A 462 -13.25 -10.66 7.73
C ARG A 462 -11.90 -11.14 8.24
N GLU A 463 -10.82 -10.53 7.77
CA GLU A 463 -9.46 -10.99 8.06
C GLU A 463 -9.05 -10.74 9.51
N CYS A 464 -9.32 -9.54 10.02
CA CYS A 464 -8.97 -9.14 11.39
C CYS A 464 -10.08 -9.42 12.41
N ASN A 465 -11.22 -10.00 12.00
CA ASN A 465 -12.43 -10.09 12.82
C ASN A 465 -12.78 -8.74 13.47
N ASN A 466 -12.63 -7.65 12.70
CA ASN A 466 -12.74 -6.29 13.21
C ASN A 466 -14.21 -5.82 13.19
N PRO A 467 -14.84 -5.63 14.35
CA PRO A 467 -16.27 -5.28 14.42
C PRO A 467 -16.56 -3.85 13.92
N TRP A 468 -15.57 -2.94 14.00
CA TRP A 468 -15.72 -1.56 13.57
C TRP A 468 -15.68 -1.43 12.04
N ALA A 469 -14.77 -2.16 11.39
CA ALA A 469 -14.77 -2.27 9.93
C ALA A 469 -16.09 -2.87 9.44
N ALA A 470 -16.61 -3.90 10.12
CA ALA A 470 -17.93 -4.46 9.82
C ALA A 470 -19.07 -3.45 10.02
N ALA A 471 -19.01 -2.63 11.08
CA ALA A 471 -19.98 -1.55 11.31
C ALA A 471 -19.96 -0.51 10.19
N TYR A 472 -18.76 -0.13 9.71
CA TYR A 472 -18.60 0.78 8.58
C TYR A 472 -19.28 0.22 7.31
N VAL A 473 -19.01 -1.03 7.00
CA VAL A 473 -19.64 -1.72 5.85
C VAL A 473 -21.16 -1.77 5.99
N ARG A 474 -21.67 -2.21 7.13
CA ARG A 474 -23.13 -2.28 7.38
C ARG A 474 -23.81 -0.92 7.23
N THR A 475 -23.21 0.14 7.78
CA THR A 475 -23.76 1.50 7.70
C THR A 475 -23.90 1.97 6.25
N ILE A 476 -22.94 1.66 5.41
CA ILE A 476 -22.99 2.07 3.99
C ILE A 476 -23.99 1.19 3.22
N LEU A 477 -23.95 -0.13 3.41
CA LEU A 477 -24.84 -1.06 2.70
C LEU A 477 -26.31 -0.86 3.03
N GLN A 478 -26.66 -0.29 4.18
CA GLN A 478 -28.04 0.08 4.51
C GLN A 478 -28.65 1.11 3.53
N LYS A 479 -27.83 2.04 3.01
CA LYS A 479 -28.28 3.07 2.05
C LYS A 479 -27.90 2.73 0.60
N GLU A 480 -26.79 2.03 0.40
CA GLU A 480 -26.25 1.67 -0.92
C GLU A 480 -25.91 0.17 -0.96
N PRO A 481 -26.91 -0.72 -1.01
CA PRO A 481 -26.69 -2.18 -0.92
C PRO A 481 -25.82 -2.73 -2.04
N ASP A 482 -25.86 -2.13 -3.23
CA ASP A 482 -25.16 -2.60 -4.43
C ASP A 482 -23.79 -1.93 -4.63
N ILE A 483 -23.30 -1.18 -3.65
CA ILE A 483 -22.09 -0.34 -3.85
C ILE A 483 -20.86 -1.18 -4.23
N MET A 484 -20.71 -2.36 -3.68
CA MET A 484 -19.57 -3.24 -3.99
C MET A 484 -19.70 -3.87 -5.39
N GLU A 485 -20.92 -4.10 -5.88
CA GLU A 485 -21.14 -4.65 -7.23
C GLU A 485 -20.80 -3.64 -8.33
N LYS A 486 -20.73 -2.35 -7.99
CA LYS A 486 -20.35 -1.26 -8.90
C LYS A 486 -18.84 -1.09 -9.04
N THR A 487 -18.05 -1.98 -8.44
CA THR A 487 -16.58 -1.94 -8.53
C THR A 487 -16.14 -2.33 -9.95
N PHE A 488 -15.16 -1.60 -10.48
CA PHE A 488 -14.57 -1.92 -11.78
C PHE A 488 -13.67 -3.15 -11.68
N LEU A 489 -14.10 -4.26 -12.28
CA LEU A 489 -13.34 -5.51 -12.32
C LEU A 489 -11.94 -5.31 -12.93
N GLY A 490 -10.92 -5.88 -12.29
CA GLY A 490 -9.53 -5.84 -12.73
C GLY A 490 -8.77 -4.57 -12.38
N LYS A 491 -9.38 -3.58 -11.73
CA LYS A 491 -8.66 -2.38 -11.29
C LYS A 491 -7.94 -2.59 -9.95
N SER A 492 -7.00 -1.72 -9.65
CA SER A 492 -6.10 -1.81 -8.48
C SER A 492 -6.79 -1.91 -7.12
N GLY A 493 -8.06 -1.50 -7.03
CA GLY A 493 -8.88 -1.64 -5.83
C GLY A 493 -9.93 -2.75 -5.88
N ASP A 494 -9.94 -3.58 -6.95
CA ASP A 494 -10.92 -4.66 -7.10
C ASP A 494 -10.60 -5.83 -6.15
N LEU A 495 -11.47 -6.07 -5.19
CA LEU A 495 -11.40 -7.19 -4.24
C LEU A 495 -12.52 -8.23 -4.44
N THR A 496 -13.20 -8.19 -5.58
CA THR A 496 -14.28 -9.13 -5.92
C THR A 496 -13.77 -10.56 -5.88
N TRP A 497 -12.60 -10.83 -6.48
CA TRP A 497 -12.02 -12.17 -6.46
C TRP A 497 -11.67 -12.65 -5.05
N TYR A 498 -11.12 -11.79 -4.20
CA TYR A 498 -10.88 -12.10 -2.80
C TYR A 498 -12.16 -12.57 -2.11
N ARG A 499 -13.29 -11.87 -2.30
CA ARG A 499 -14.58 -12.25 -1.71
C ARG A 499 -15.13 -13.56 -2.27
N CYS A 500 -14.88 -13.87 -3.53
CA CYS A 500 -15.26 -15.17 -4.12
C CYS A 500 -14.51 -16.36 -3.49
N ILE A 501 -13.26 -16.18 -3.10
CA ILE A 501 -12.42 -17.29 -2.61
C ILE A 501 -12.28 -17.37 -1.10
N THR A 502 -12.47 -16.27 -0.35
CA THR A 502 -12.33 -16.29 1.11
C THR A 502 -13.37 -17.19 1.78
N LYS A 503 -12.95 -17.85 2.86
CA LYS A 503 -13.83 -18.65 3.74
C LYS A 503 -14.28 -17.87 4.98
N LYS A 504 -13.67 -16.71 5.22
CA LYS A 504 -13.96 -15.89 6.38
C LYS A 504 -15.27 -15.12 6.18
N ALA A 505 -16.16 -15.21 7.16
CA ALA A 505 -17.46 -14.52 7.08
C ALA A 505 -17.35 -13.06 7.55
N LEU A 506 -18.17 -12.19 6.96
CA LEU A 506 -18.34 -10.83 7.49
C LEU A 506 -19.09 -10.91 8.82
N PRO A 507 -18.59 -10.29 9.92
CA PRO A 507 -19.32 -10.19 11.18
C PRO A 507 -20.68 -9.50 10.98
N LYS A 508 -21.76 -10.23 11.31
CA LYS A 508 -23.14 -9.75 11.09
C LYS A 508 -23.58 -8.78 12.17
N GLU A 509 -23.13 -9.00 13.39
CA GLU A 509 -23.48 -8.23 14.57
C GLU A 509 -22.26 -7.46 15.09
N GLY A 510 -22.48 -6.51 15.97
CA GLY A 510 -21.40 -5.74 16.60
C GLY A 510 -21.80 -4.28 16.85
N PRO A 511 -20.83 -3.47 17.31
CA PRO A 511 -21.08 -2.09 17.70
C PRO A 511 -21.55 -1.21 16.53
N THR A 512 -22.02 -0.02 16.86
CA THR A 512 -22.29 1.06 15.93
C THR A 512 -21.12 2.05 15.90
N LEU A 513 -20.93 2.76 14.81
CA LEU A 513 -19.87 3.77 14.71
C LEU A 513 -20.00 4.92 15.73
N ALA A 514 -21.22 5.11 16.28
CA ALA A 514 -21.46 6.09 17.33
C ALA A 514 -20.75 5.78 18.64
N GLU A 515 -20.35 4.55 18.86
CA GLU A 515 -19.64 4.10 20.07
C GLU A 515 -18.11 4.32 19.98
N LEU A 516 -17.60 4.66 18.80
CA LEU A 516 -16.19 4.98 18.62
C LEU A 516 -15.82 6.33 19.29
N PRO A 517 -14.57 6.46 19.76
CA PRO A 517 -14.03 7.76 20.15
C PRO A 517 -14.23 8.80 19.05
N MET A 518 -14.56 10.02 19.43
CA MET A 518 -14.82 11.11 18.47
C MET A 518 -13.53 11.59 17.76
N ALA A 519 -12.36 11.16 18.19
CA ALA A 519 -11.12 11.47 17.53
C ALA A 519 -10.19 10.28 17.47
N LYS A 520 -9.30 10.32 16.48
CA LYS A 520 -8.22 9.36 16.29
C LYS A 520 -6.99 10.05 15.76
N VAL A 521 -5.85 9.71 16.34
CA VAL A 521 -4.54 10.15 15.87
C VAL A 521 -3.72 8.93 15.44
N PHE A 522 -3.18 9.00 14.24
CA PHE A 522 -2.20 8.10 13.68
C PHE A 522 -0.85 8.78 13.82
N ASN A 523 -0.21 8.58 14.96
CA ASN A 523 0.92 9.40 15.38
C ASN A 523 2.19 9.12 14.57
N GLU A 524 2.46 7.87 14.22
CA GLU A 524 3.60 7.49 13.38
C GLU A 524 3.45 8.06 11.97
N THR A 525 2.21 8.07 11.46
CA THR A 525 1.88 8.65 10.16
C THR A 525 1.76 10.17 10.21
N GLY A 526 1.43 10.75 11.36
CA GLY A 526 1.25 12.18 11.55
C GLY A 526 -0.07 12.72 11.00
N ILE A 527 -1.16 11.98 11.20
CA ILE A 527 -2.51 12.35 10.77
C ILE A 527 -3.48 12.19 11.93
N GLY A 528 -4.39 13.14 12.09
CA GLY A 528 -5.46 13.06 13.08
C GLY A 528 -6.78 13.58 12.56
N THR A 529 -7.88 13.05 13.09
CA THR A 529 -9.23 13.54 12.82
C THR A 529 -10.03 13.66 14.11
N MET A 530 -10.87 14.68 14.17
CA MET A 530 -11.87 14.88 15.22
C MET A 530 -13.26 14.95 14.57
N ASN A 531 -14.22 14.35 15.21
CA ASN A 531 -15.60 14.25 14.73
C ASN A 531 -16.56 14.62 15.86
N THR A 532 -17.75 15.07 15.53
CA THR A 532 -18.84 15.27 16.51
C THR A 532 -19.84 14.13 16.48
N SER A 533 -19.89 13.36 15.40
CA SER A 533 -20.80 12.21 15.25
C SER A 533 -20.33 11.27 14.13
N LEU A 534 -19.65 10.20 14.43
CA LEU A 534 -19.26 9.17 13.45
C LEU A 534 -20.44 8.32 12.98
N GLY A 535 -21.49 8.21 13.79
CA GLY A 535 -22.70 7.42 13.48
C GLY A 535 -23.73 8.17 12.61
N ASP A 536 -23.64 9.50 12.53
CA ASP A 536 -24.60 10.34 11.78
C ASP A 536 -23.85 11.41 10.99
N THR A 537 -23.56 11.11 9.72
CA THR A 537 -22.79 12.01 8.85
C THR A 537 -23.45 13.35 8.64
N ASP A 538 -24.79 13.41 8.59
CA ASP A 538 -25.52 14.66 8.33
C ASP A 538 -25.35 15.67 9.48
N LYS A 539 -25.06 15.20 10.70
CA LYS A 539 -24.79 16.00 11.89
C LYS A 539 -23.29 16.08 12.23
N ASN A 540 -22.44 15.36 11.52
CA ASN A 540 -21.01 15.29 11.81
C ASN A 540 -20.29 16.56 11.36
N ALA A 541 -19.67 17.26 12.31
CA ALA A 541 -18.60 18.19 12.02
C ALA A 541 -17.28 17.44 12.18
N MET A 542 -16.43 17.45 11.14
CA MET A 542 -15.13 16.80 11.16
C MET A 542 -14.02 17.82 10.94
N LEU A 543 -12.94 17.70 11.70
CA LEU A 543 -11.68 18.36 11.44
C LEU A 543 -10.62 17.28 11.17
N SER A 544 -9.86 17.43 10.10
CA SER A 544 -8.67 16.65 9.85
C SER A 544 -7.42 17.50 9.96
N PHE A 545 -6.33 16.91 10.45
CA PHE A 545 -5.05 17.57 10.66
C PHE A 545 -3.91 16.69 10.18
N ARG A 546 -2.87 17.27 9.57
CA ARG A 546 -1.68 16.55 9.12
C ARG A 546 -0.40 17.26 9.58
N SER A 547 0.49 16.49 10.20
CA SER A 547 1.88 16.86 10.46
C SER A 547 2.71 15.56 10.45
N SER A 548 3.20 15.19 9.26
CA SER A 548 3.71 13.86 8.97
C SER A 548 5.22 13.80 8.94
N SER A 549 5.79 12.79 9.61
CA SER A 549 7.22 12.49 9.61
C SER A 549 7.74 12.01 8.24
N TYR A 550 6.86 11.56 7.34
CA TYR A 550 7.21 11.16 5.97
C TYR A 550 7.46 12.34 5.01
N GLY A 551 7.32 13.57 5.48
CA GLY A 551 7.54 14.74 4.64
C GLY A 551 6.48 14.92 3.55
N SER A 552 6.92 15.43 2.39
CA SER A 552 6.07 15.73 1.23
C SER A 552 6.67 15.19 -0.08
N THR A 553 7.09 13.93 -0.04
CA THR A 553 7.62 13.21 -1.20
C THR A 553 6.51 12.61 -2.06
N SER A 554 6.81 12.23 -3.29
CA SER A 554 5.88 11.63 -4.25
C SER A 554 4.54 12.38 -4.31
N HIS A 555 3.46 11.77 -3.90
CA HIS A 555 2.11 12.32 -3.88
C HIS A 555 1.69 12.95 -2.55
N ALA A 556 2.57 12.99 -1.56
CA ALA A 556 2.37 13.82 -0.38
C ALA A 556 2.58 15.30 -0.73
N LEU A 557 1.96 16.18 0.04
CA LEU A 557 1.91 17.61 -0.20
C LEU A 557 2.73 18.36 0.85
N ALA A 558 3.21 19.56 0.53
CA ALA A 558 3.86 20.44 1.48
C ALA A 558 2.80 21.10 2.39
N ASN A 559 2.06 20.29 3.12
CA ASN A 559 0.91 20.66 3.93
C ASN A 559 1.04 20.24 5.40
N GLN A 560 2.25 20.32 5.94
CA GLN A 560 2.43 20.09 7.37
C GLN A 560 1.69 21.18 8.16
N ASN A 561 1.09 20.79 9.29
CA ASN A 561 0.24 21.61 10.13
C ASN A 561 -0.99 22.18 9.39
N ALA A 562 -1.40 21.52 8.30
CA ALA A 562 -2.63 21.89 7.62
C ALA A 562 -3.84 21.17 8.23
N PHE A 563 -4.96 21.85 8.17
CA PHE A 563 -6.24 21.30 8.58
C PHE A 563 -7.28 21.41 7.46
N ASN A 564 -8.26 20.51 7.48
CA ASN A 564 -9.47 20.63 6.69
C ASN A 564 -10.68 20.47 7.59
N THR A 565 -11.80 21.12 7.26
CA THR A 565 -13.04 21.02 8.02
C THR A 565 -14.21 20.61 7.15
N PHE A 566 -15.15 19.89 7.74
CA PHE A 566 -16.31 19.34 7.07
C PHE A 566 -17.54 19.48 7.96
N TYR A 567 -18.71 19.54 7.32
CA TYR A 567 -20.01 19.41 7.98
C TYR A 567 -20.99 18.67 7.07
N GLY A 568 -21.72 17.73 7.63
CA GLY A 568 -22.66 16.90 6.86
C GLY A 568 -21.98 16.16 5.71
N GLY A 569 -20.73 15.72 5.89
CA GLY A 569 -19.93 15.06 4.85
C GLY A 569 -19.41 15.96 3.73
N LYS A 570 -19.68 17.27 3.79
CA LYS A 570 -19.25 18.27 2.80
C LYS A 570 -18.06 19.06 3.32
N ALA A 571 -17.08 19.32 2.46
CA ALA A 571 -15.92 20.15 2.81
C ALA A 571 -16.33 21.62 2.98
N ILE A 572 -15.79 22.27 4.01
CA ILE A 572 -15.96 23.72 4.30
C ILE A 572 -14.65 24.43 4.04
N PHE A 573 -13.61 24.16 4.83
CA PHE A 573 -12.25 24.60 4.56
C PHE A 573 -11.47 23.40 4.05
N TYR A 574 -10.94 23.49 2.83
CA TYR A 574 -10.31 22.40 2.13
C TYR A 574 -9.13 22.90 1.29
N SER A 575 -8.26 22.02 0.84
CA SER A 575 -7.19 22.37 -0.10
C SER A 575 -7.76 22.97 -1.39
N SER A 576 -7.06 23.94 -1.98
CA SER A 576 -7.58 24.76 -3.08
C SER A 576 -7.74 24.02 -4.41
N GLY A 577 -7.26 22.78 -4.53
CA GLY A 577 -7.43 22.03 -5.78
C GLY A 577 -6.74 20.68 -5.84
N HIS A 578 -6.78 20.10 -7.04
CA HIS A 578 -6.21 18.81 -7.37
C HIS A 578 -5.30 18.93 -8.56
N ARG A 579 -4.33 18.02 -8.66
CA ARG A 579 -3.54 17.88 -9.88
C ARG A 579 -4.42 17.45 -11.06
N THR A 580 -4.13 18.00 -12.23
CA THR A 580 -4.59 17.49 -13.52
C THR A 580 -3.61 16.46 -14.08
N GLY A 581 -2.30 16.67 -13.88
CA GLY A 581 -1.21 15.75 -14.12
C GLY A 581 -0.10 15.99 -13.10
N PHE A 582 0.71 14.97 -12.80
CA PHE A 582 1.75 15.09 -11.76
C PHE A 582 2.81 16.15 -12.13
N THR A 583 3.09 16.32 -13.41
CA THR A 583 4.11 17.21 -13.94
C THR A 583 3.54 18.51 -14.52
N ASP A 584 2.23 18.77 -14.38
CA ASP A 584 1.68 20.03 -14.85
C ASP A 584 2.09 21.20 -13.92
N ASP A 585 2.24 22.37 -14.49
CA ASP A 585 2.73 23.55 -13.80
C ASP A 585 1.83 23.95 -12.63
N HIS A 586 0.52 23.77 -12.76
CA HIS A 586 -0.41 24.10 -11.70
C HIS A 586 -0.26 23.14 -10.51
N CYS A 587 0.01 21.85 -10.75
CA CYS A 587 0.36 20.91 -9.70
C CYS A 587 1.67 21.33 -9.03
N MET A 588 2.73 21.56 -9.80
CA MET A 588 4.06 21.83 -9.28
C MET A 588 4.17 23.16 -8.54
N TYR A 589 3.54 24.22 -9.04
CA TYR A 589 3.68 25.58 -8.49
C TYR A 589 2.51 26.02 -7.60
N SER A 590 1.42 25.24 -7.53
CA SER A 590 0.26 25.57 -6.69
C SER A 590 -0.10 24.42 -5.75
N TYR A 591 -0.70 23.36 -6.24
CA TYR A 591 -1.33 22.34 -5.39
C TYR A 591 -0.38 21.62 -4.44
N ARG A 592 0.87 21.42 -4.83
CA ARG A 592 1.88 20.78 -3.97
C ARG A 592 2.41 21.72 -2.88
N ASN A 593 2.17 23.00 -3.00
CA ASN A 593 2.74 24.02 -2.13
C ASN A 593 1.83 24.36 -0.95
N THR A 594 2.42 24.74 0.16
CA THR A 594 1.74 25.10 1.42
C THR A 594 0.64 26.15 1.24
N ARG A 595 0.82 27.10 0.31
CA ARG A 595 -0.16 28.16 0.01
C ARG A 595 -1.50 27.64 -0.52
N ALA A 596 -1.57 26.40 -0.99
CA ALA A 596 -2.80 25.78 -1.47
C ALA A 596 -3.60 25.10 -0.35
N HIS A 597 -3.11 25.16 0.88
CA HIS A 597 -3.65 24.46 2.04
C HIS A 597 -3.94 25.40 3.18
N ASN A 598 -4.80 24.97 4.11
CA ASN A 598 -5.12 25.70 5.33
C ASN A 598 -3.97 25.53 6.35
N SER A 599 -2.85 26.20 6.11
CA SER A 599 -1.63 26.13 6.90
C SER A 599 -0.96 27.50 7.00
N ILE A 600 0.11 27.60 7.78
CA ILE A 600 0.85 28.84 8.01
C ILE A 600 1.99 28.94 6.98
N LEU A 601 2.12 30.11 6.37
CA LEU A 601 3.29 30.50 5.57
C LEU A 601 4.22 31.38 6.43
N VAL A 602 5.51 31.06 6.40
CA VAL A 602 6.53 31.92 7.03
C VAL A 602 7.19 32.76 5.94
N ASN A 603 7.09 34.08 6.06
CA ASN A 603 7.56 35.04 5.03
C ASN A 603 6.99 34.77 3.62
N GLY A 604 5.76 34.25 3.53
CA GLY A 604 5.13 33.90 2.26
C GLY A 604 5.74 32.69 1.55
N MET A 605 6.71 32.02 2.18
CA MET A 605 7.39 30.85 1.60
C MET A 605 6.62 29.56 1.89
N THR A 606 6.72 28.65 0.94
CA THR A 606 6.22 27.28 1.11
C THR A 606 7.19 26.46 1.96
N GLN A 607 6.68 25.43 2.62
CA GLN A 607 7.49 24.39 3.26
C GLN A 607 8.29 23.65 2.19
N LYS A 608 9.43 23.06 2.57
CA LYS A 608 10.21 22.25 1.65
C LYS A 608 9.38 21.08 1.09
N ILE A 609 9.52 20.82 -0.18
CA ILE A 609 9.01 19.62 -0.84
C ILE A 609 10.10 18.56 -0.74
N GLY A 610 9.72 17.36 -0.31
CA GLY A 610 10.64 16.26 -0.07
C GLY A 610 10.62 15.80 1.38
N THR A 611 11.56 14.95 1.75
CA THR A 611 11.68 14.40 3.10
C THR A 611 12.03 15.45 4.15
N GLU A 612 12.73 16.51 3.77
CA GLU A 612 13.06 17.63 4.66
C GLU A 612 11.84 18.47 5.07
N GLY A 613 10.74 18.40 4.31
CA GLY A 613 9.48 19.06 4.62
C GLY A 613 8.60 18.24 5.56
N TYR A 614 9.16 17.72 6.63
CA TYR A 614 8.46 16.86 7.59
C TYR A 614 7.84 17.64 8.74
N GLY A 615 6.95 16.95 9.46
CA GLY A 615 6.37 17.42 10.71
C GLY A 615 6.03 16.22 11.61
N TRP A 616 5.55 16.48 12.80
CA TRP A 616 5.08 15.43 13.71
C TRP A 616 4.03 16.00 14.67
N ILE A 617 3.29 15.11 15.33
CA ILE A 617 2.32 15.45 16.36
C ILE A 617 2.93 15.07 17.72
N PRO A 618 3.52 16.06 18.45
CA PRO A 618 4.27 15.75 19.68
C PRO A 618 3.37 15.37 20.85
N ARG A 619 2.12 15.84 20.85
CA ARG A 619 1.16 15.60 21.93
C ARG A 619 -0.24 15.46 21.35
N TRP A 620 -0.97 14.46 21.83
CA TRP A 620 -2.39 14.29 21.55
C TRP A 620 -3.08 13.65 22.75
N TYR A 621 -4.37 13.82 22.80
CA TYR A 621 -5.21 13.17 23.79
C TYR A 621 -6.50 12.71 23.12
N GLU A 622 -6.85 11.46 23.35
CA GLU A 622 -8.11 10.87 22.90
C GLU A 622 -8.95 10.57 24.14
N ALA A 623 -10.13 11.20 24.25
CA ALA A 623 -11.09 10.89 25.29
C ALA A 623 -12.40 10.39 24.68
N VAL A 624 -13.11 9.55 25.42
CA VAL A 624 -14.39 8.98 24.97
C VAL A 624 -15.45 10.06 24.75
N SER A 625 -15.37 11.18 25.47
CA SER A 625 -16.35 12.27 25.40
C SER A 625 -15.80 13.61 24.89
N TYR A 626 -14.48 13.81 24.93
CA TYR A 626 -13.82 15.04 24.47
C TYR A 626 -12.45 14.73 23.91
N THR A 627 -12.17 15.22 22.74
CA THR A 627 -10.85 15.08 22.14
C THR A 627 -10.27 16.45 21.83
N HIS A 628 -9.08 16.69 22.36
CA HIS A 628 -8.31 17.89 22.08
C HIS A 628 -7.06 17.53 21.29
N LEU A 629 -6.99 18.00 20.05
CA LEU A 629 -5.72 18.14 19.36
C LEU A 629 -5.05 19.40 19.92
N THR A 630 -4.05 19.22 20.76
CA THR A 630 -3.20 20.35 21.14
C THR A 630 -2.22 20.60 20.01
N LEU A 631 -2.39 21.71 19.31
CA LEU A 631 -1.36 22.23 18.42
C LEU A 631 -0.08 22.47 19.24
N PRO A 632 1.10 22.22 18.66
CA PRO A 632 2.34 22.52 19.36
C PRO A 632 2.34 24.03 19.69
N THR A 633 2.18 24.37 20.96
CA THR A 633 2.55 25.69 21.42
C THR A 633 4.06 25.77 21.29
N THR A 634 4.54 26.67 20.46
CA THR A 634 5.95 27.05 20.43
C THR A 634 6.34 27.51 21.84
N GLU A 635 6.97 26.60 22.60
CA GLU A 635 7.74 27.10 23.74
C GLU A 635 8.89 27.91 23.15
N ARG A 636 8.89 29.19 23.45
CA ARG A 636 10.05 30.06 23.21
C ARG A 636 11.20 29.52 24.07
N VAL A 637 12.27 29.14 23.42
CA VAL A 637 13.58 29.07 24.03
C VAL A 637 14.13 30.48 24.11
#